data_a3f6e276ae99e29ec574ee8bbdda1c9d
#
_entry.id   a3f6e276ae99e29ec574ee8bbdda1c9d
#
_cell.length_a   1.000
_cell.length_b   1.000
_cell.length_c   1.000
_cell.angle_alpha   90.00
_cell.angle_beta   90.00
_cell.angle_gamma   90.00
#
_symmetry.space_group_name_H-M   'P 1'
#
loop_
_entity.id
_entity.type
_entity.pdbx_description
1 polymer ?
#
loop_
_entity_poly.entity_id
_entity_poly.type
_entity_poly.pdbx_seq_one_letter_code
_entity_poly.pdbx_strand_id
1 'polypeptide(L)'
;MRTGTWLLAVALAVGTAQAAEYVSNGGFEDGTVDGWQLDAQDGSTLSLVVDSTPPNGGGAALGVNVSGETRKFCVSQNLPAKVGPGTYVFSCWIDTSRLTIPSGYVMCYLSGRENGAWKNYGGFSTGGTHPKIGWRNHPWKRFEHRFTVPAGGEVGAVNLQFVDLKAGTVMFDSISLREASEVDVAAASAGERRDEFVSLVPGGEHALYLPEELPTLTLTLTNPTPDDLEFTCTARTIDYFGVRRHGARGKMKVPAGSAVTRTLKYPQFDRPGFYCTTLEWTAGRYFGTAEGSFVRVAAPPAAPDPLFGISCFCENEAELFRRMGVGMKSAMIQWRYLEDANGRPDFEAKAREIRAMREKGIAVGAHISVFADFTCPRRYLKANPGPDENPIADPEKYLADLEAFVRAAATRFKDDIRDWSCGGEINLILHRGPWVRPFYIAAVKAIARGVHAADPSLKVLALGCSGADGREQPRYRVVRDLLPELKDDIDGLGIDQYTAGQTYGEGYVTRDSEQAELREIMQTAIDIARRSGKDLVTIEEKGPSVIRETPIASPLCIRMANVVARDYIILKTLPEVKYWLYYRPFNWQKDTVVDWGMWERGSPRQVVSAYAATARQMCGARFAKGVDLHPDIPCWLFTVPDGAVATLWYNGADALAFRLAERTGLSATDVQGNPTDWADGILRLGEAPLYLRAKDVATLERALASARYSVPELKAVVETVARDRTLVAVRNVSGRPVTAQVKDFTSEPAVATPAFAGQPIPIRPGETKTLEFAASPKTCAFKLTGGGGRSVSVTGAFEPYAVRRVGGWGDLAAAGEIVLEDLMRYMPGFADMGANGLCSGPKDASVRARFGYDDEALYIEFRVQDDRLFRGDAVSFAFDIRKDARLRALRGETKTDVLSFTVAADGKGVTRDEKSKRTVYRIRKSFAELKPLRPVAGKVFGFTFAVTDRDSATDAPCRVEATPGNPPDPTTFRAFVFE
;
A
#
# COMPACT_ATOMS: atom_id res chain seq x y z
N MET A 1 9.07 -46.07 -32.42
CA MET A 1 8.23 -44.93 -32.19
C MET A 1 9.12 -43.69 -32.07
N ARG A 2 9.15 -42.83 -33.04
CA ARG A 2 10.08 -41.67 -33.05
C ARG A 2 9.42 -40.50 -32.36
N THR A 3 9.94 -40.11 -31.20
CA THR A 3 9.59 -38.87 -30.49
C THR A 3 10.23 -37.68 -31.22
N GLY A 4 9.40 -36.94 -31.94
CA GLY A 4 9.81 -35.70 -32.59
C GLY A 4 9.96 -34.56 -31.56
N THR A 5 11.20 -34.18 -31.28
CA THR A 5 11.55 -32.98 -30.53
C THR A 5 11.32 -31.76 -31.46
N TRP A 6 10.27 -30.96 -31.19
CA TRP A 6 10.09 -29.69 -31.89
C TRP A 6 10.86 -28.61 -31.10
N LEU A 7 12.05 -28.28 -31.56
CA LEU A 7 12.72 -27.02 -31.26
C LEU A 7 11.98 -25.91 -32.02
N LEU A 8 11.27 -25.03 -31.33
CA LEU A 8 10.76 -23.82 -31.93
C LEU A 8 11.88 -22.76 -31.95
N ALA A 9 12.83 -22.91 -32.85
CA ALA A 9 13.71 -21.84 -33.26
C ALA A 9 13.10 -21.19 -34.51
N VAL A 10 12.25 -20.20 -34.30
CA VAL A 10 11.87 -19.27 -35.39
C VAL A 10 12.49 -17.93 -35.02
N ALA A 11 13.67 -17.69 -35.59
CA ALA A 11 14.19 -16.34 -35.79
C ALA A 11 13.34 -15.67 -36.87
N LEU A 12 12.30 -14.94 -36.46
CA LEU A 12 11.62 -13.96 -37.29
C LEU A 12 11.94 -12.59 -36.71
N ALA A 13 12.81 -11.88 -37.41
CA ALA A 13 12.88 -10.43 -37.31
C ALA A 13 11.57 -9.87 -37.90
N VAL A 14 10.54 -9.82 -37.06
CA VAL A 14 9.35 -9.00 -37.30
C VAL A 14 9.46 -7.85 -36.35
N GLY A 15 9.70 -6.65 -36.88
CA GLY A 15 9.56 -5.42 -36.15
C GLY A 15 8.23 -5.48 -35.39
N THR A 16 8.28 -5.42 -34.07
CA THR A 16 7.11 -5.33 -33.21
C THR A 16 6.48 -3.98 -33.47
N ALA A 17 5.49 -3.92 -34.38
CA ALA A 17 4.56 -2.83 -34.36
C ALA A 17 3.89 -2.86 -32.98
N GLN A 18 4.26 -1.94 -32.09
CA GLN A 18 3.47 -1.59 -30.93
C GLN A 18 2.10 -1.28 -31.47
N ALA A 19 1.03 -1.86 -30.91
CA ALA A 19 -0.32 -1.55 -31.34
C ALA A 19 -0.44 -0.02 -31.38
N ALA A 20 -0.82 0.54 -32.52
CA ALA A 20 -0.84 1.97 -32.73
C ALA A 20 -1.74 2.61 -31.68
N GLU A 21 -1.16 3.49 -30.85
CA GLU A 21 -1.92 4.32 -29.93
C GLU A 21 -2.40 5.55 -30.71
N TYR A 22 -3.72 5.78 -30.70
CA TYR A 22 -4.35 6.83 -31.47
C TYR A 22 -4.61 8.10 -30.66
N VAL A 23 -4.60 8.02 -29.32
CA VAL A 23 -4.72 9.18 -28.41
C VAL A 23 -3.35 9.77 -28.19
N SER A 24 -3.19 11.06 -28.41
CA SER A 24 -1.98 11.78 -28.04
C SER A 24 -2.10 12.30 -26.61
N ASN A 25 -0.98 12.30 -25.89
CA ASN A 25 -0.91 12.79 -24.51
C ASN A 25 -2.05 12.29 -23.60
N GLY A 26 -2.37 11.00 -23.70
CA GLY A 26 -3.43 10.39 -22.88
C GLY A 26 -2.98 10.03 -21.45
N GLY A 27 -1.67 9.98 -21.21
CA GLY A 27 -1.08 9.76 -19.89
C GLY A 27 -0.55 11.02 -19.22
N PHE A 28 -0.59 12.18 -19.91
CA PHE A 28 -0.23 13.51 -19.38
C PHE A 28 1.21 13.65 -18.84
N GLU A 29 2.09 12.70 -19.18
CA GLU A 29 3.47 12.62 -18.66
C GLU A 29 4.41 13.67 -19.25
N ASP A 30 4.02 14.32 -20.31
CA ASP A 30 4.73 15.49 -20.87
C ASP A 30 4.54 16.77 -20.02
N GLY A 31 3.72 16.70 -18.98
CA GLY A 31 3.45 17.83 -18.07
C GLY A 31 2.53 18.89 -18.65
N THR A 32 1.77 18.54 -19.69
CA THR A 32 0.81 19.46 -20.34
C THR A 32 -0.57 18.81 -20.51
N VAL A 33 -1.58 19.61 -20.82
CA VAL A 33 -2.90 19.13 -21.26
C VAL A 33 -3.10 19.35 -22.77
N ASP A 34 -2.01 19.51 -23.50
CA ASP A 34 -2.03 19.79 -24.93
C ASP A 34 -2.75 18.69 -25.71
N GLY A 35 -3.49 19.12 -26.72
CA GLY A 35 -4.33 18.22 -27.53
C GLY A 35 -5.76 18.05 -27.00
N TRP A 36 -6.02 18.38 -25.72
CA TRP A 36 -7.35 18.32 -25.12
C TRP A 36 -8.03 19.69 -25.12
N GLN A 37 -9.25 19.74 -25.61
CA GLN A 37 -10.04 20.97 -25.76
C GLN A 37 -11.26 20.92 -24.86
N LEU A 38 -11.49 21.99 -24.14
CA LEU A 38 -12.66 22.16 -23.28
C LEU A 38 -13.69 23.04 -24.02
N ASP A 39 -14.88 22.48 -24.23
CA ASP A 39 -16.06 23.23 -24.70
C ASP A 39 -17.01 23.41 -23.51
N ALA A 40 -16.73 24.43 -22.70
CA ALA A 40 -17.54 24.81 -21.57
C ALA A 40 -17.77 26.31 -21.56
N GLN A 41 -19.02 26.72 -21.24
CA GLN A 41 -19.44 28.12 -21.13
C GLN A 41 -19.64 28.56 -19.68
N ASP A 42 -19.35 27.68 -18.72
CA ASP A 42 -19.71 27.86 -17.30
C ASP A 42 -18.53 28.19 -16.40
N GLY A 43 -17.33 28.39 -16.97
CA GLY A 43 -16.11 28.60 -16.19
C GLY A 43 -15.42 27.34 -15.70
N SER A 44 -15.83 26.16 -16.18
CA SER A 44 -15.05 24.93 -15.97
C SER A 44 -13.69 25.02 -16.66
N THR A 45 -12.66 24.38 -16.10
CA THR A 45 -11.27 24.49 -16.57
C THR A 45 -10.59 23.13 -16.64
N LEU A 46 -9.54 23.05 -17.50
CA LEU A 46 -8.59 21.94 -17.47
C LEU A 46 -7.38 22.29 -16.61
N SER A 47 -6.86 21.29 -15.90
CA SER A 47 -5.63 21.41 -15.12
C SER A 47 -4.82 20.13 -15.20
N LEU A 48 -3.52 20.24 -14.96
CA LEU A 48 -2.68 19.09 -14.71
C LEU A 48 -2.71 18.76 -13.22
N VAL A 49 -3.02 17.50 -12.88
CA VAL A 49 -3.05 16.99 -11.51
C VAL A 49 -1.83 16.12 -11.30
N VAL A 50 -0.99 16.48 -10.33
CA VAL A 50 0.27 15.77 -10.03
C VAL A 50 0.30 15.16 -8.63
N ASP A 51 -0.77 15.36 -7.85
CA ASP A 51 -0.89 14.86 -6.48
C ASP A 51 -1.75 13.58 -6.37
N SER A 52 -2.30 13.14 -7.49
CA SER A 52 -3.13 11.93 -7.56
C SER A 52 -3.06 11.33 -8.95
N THR A 53 -2.52 10.13 -9.05
CA THR A 53 -2.46 9.34 -10.28
C THR A 53 -2.98 7.93 -10.02
N PRO A 54 -3.49 7.22 -11.05
CA PRO A 54 -3.94 5.85 -10.88
C PRO A 54 -2.78 4.88 -10.58
N PRO A 55 -3.05 3.67 -10.10
CA PRO A 55 -2.03 2.69 -9.70
C PRO A 55 -1.00 2.37 -10.79
N ASN A 56 -1.36 2.53 -12.06
CA ASN A 56 -0.49 2.30 -13.22
C ASN A 56 -0.22 3.59 -14.01
N GLY A 57 -0.62 4.74 -13.47
CA GLY A 57 -0.37 6.06 -14.05
C GLY A 57 1.04 6.53 -13.75
N GLY A 58 1.48 7.49 -14.52
CA GLY A 58 2.74 8.18 -14.31
C GLY A 58 2.70 9.21 -13.20
N GLY A 59 3.34 10.35 -13.43
CA GLY A 59 3.44 11.47 -12.48
C GLY A 59 2.33 12.50 -12.59
N ALA A 60 1.46 12.44 -13.60
CA ALA A 60 0.46 13.47 -13.88
C ALA A 60 -0.85 12.89 -14.45
N ALA A 61 -1.95 13.61 -14.24
CA ALA A 61 -3.28 13.28 -14.74
C ALA A 61 -4.01 14.56 -15.20
N LEU A 62 -5.00 14.39 -16.09
CA LEU A 62 -5.90 15.48 -16.48
C LEU A 62 -6.94 15.72 -15.39
N GLY A 63 -7.00 16.92 -14.84
CA GLY A 63 -8.07 17.38 -13.99
C GLY A 63 -9.07 18.24 -14.77
N VAL A 64 -10.34 17.88 -14.71
CA VAL A 64 -11.45 18.69 -15.23
C VAL A 64 -12.19 19.30 -14.04
N ASN A 65 -11.98 20.58 -13.82
CA ASN A 65 -12.59 21.32 -12.71
C ASN A 65 -13.95 21.81 -13.15
N VAL A 66 -15.00 21.25 -12.56
CA VAL A 66 -16.41 21.61 -12.85
C VAL A 66 -16.81 22.75 -11.92
N SER A 67 -17.20 23.89 -12.47
CA SER A 67 -17.41 25.11 -11.70
C SER A 67 -18.83 25.67 -11.74
N GLY A 68 -19.77 25.07 -12.46
CA GLY A 68 -20.97 25.81 -12.75
C GLY A 68 -22.28 25.04 -12.78
N GLU A 69 -23.31 25.77 -13.18
CA GLU A 69 -24.67 25.28 -13.33
C GLU A 69 -24.96 24.70 -14.72
N THR A 70 -23.94 24.49 -15.53
CA THR A 70 -24.13 24.02 -16.91
C THR A 70 -24.60 22.59 -16.95
N ARG A 71 -25.67 22.36 -17.66
CA ARG A 71 -26.26 21.02 -17.81
C ARG A 71 -25.39 20.06 -18.58
N LYS A 72 -24.51 20.55 -19.48
CA LYS A 72 -23.70 19.70 -20.34
C LYS A 72 -22.53 20.46 -20.95
N PHE A 73 -21.32 19.91 -20.85
CA PHE A 73 -20.12 20.35 -21.58
C PHE A 73 -19.25 19.16 -21.94
N CYS A 74 -18.22 19.38 -22.76
CA CYS A 74 -17.36 18.31 -23.25
C CYS A 74 -15.90 18.71 -23.20
N VAL A 75 -15.05 17.78 -22.80
CA VAL A 75 -13.61 17.81 -23.06
C VAL A 75 -13.34 16.81 -24.16
N SER A 76 -12.67 17.23 -25.22
CA SER A 76 -12.46 16.37 -26.38
C SER A 76 -11.04 16.46 -26.93
N GLN A 77 -10.63 15.38 -27.59
CA GLN A 77 -9.44 15.37 -28.44
C GLN A 77 -9.82 14.90 -29.83
N ASN A 78 -9.52 15.71 -30.85
CA ASN A 78 -9.48 15.23 -32.21
C ASN A 78 -8.27 14.35 -32.40
N LEU A 79 -8.49 13.12 -32.88
CA LEU A 79 -7.41 12.16 -33.06
C LEU A 79 -6.43 12.66 -34.13
N PRO A 80 -5.11 12.57 -33.87
CA PRO A 80 -4.09 12.96 -34.85
C PRO A 80 -4.21 12.21 -36.19
N ALA A 81 -4.65 10.96 -36.11
CA ALA A 81 -5.00 10.15 -37.27
C ALA A 81 -6.39 9.54 -37.08
N LYS A 82 -7.23 9.61 -38.10
CA LYS A 82 -8.55 8.96 -38.07
C LYS A 82 -8.41 7.46 -38.03
N VAL A 83 -9.22 6.82 -37.19
CA VAL A 83 -9.24 5.39 -37.01
C VAL A 83 -10.25 4.76 -37.95
N GLY A 84 -9.76 3.99 -38.90
CA GLY A 84 -10.56 3.35 -39.96
C GLY A 84 -11.23 2.03 -39.54
N PRO A 85 -11.72 1.22 -40.52
CA PRO A 85 -12.32 -0.07 -40.20
C PRO A 85 -11.39 -1.00 -39.42
N GLY A 86 -11.93 -1.63 -38.38
CA GLY A 86 -11.16 -2.50 -37.48
C GLY A 86 -11.86 -2.68 -36.15
N THR A 87 -11.28 -3.47 -35.27
CA THR A 87 -11.74 -3.62 -33.88
C THR A 87 -10.75 -2.98 -32.91
N TYR A 88 -11.28 -2.22 -31.97
CA TYR A 88 -10.50 -1.34 -31.10
C TYR A 88 -10.92 -1.45 -29.63
N VAL A 89 -10.03 -1.03 -28.75
CA VAL A 89 -10.28 -0.87 -27.33
C VAL A 89 -10.05 0.59 -26.95
N PHE A 90 -11.06 1.19 -26.39
CA PHE A 90 -11.00 2.50 -25.74
C PHE A 90 -10.98 2.29 -24.23
N SER A 91 -10.02 2.84 -23.54
CA SER A 91 -9.92 2.73 -22.08
C SER A 91 -9.39 4.01 -21.43
N CYS A 92 -9.74 4.23 -20.18
CA CYS A 92 -9.11 5.25 -19.33
C CYS A 92 -9.28 4.92 -17.86
N TRP A 93 -8.43 5.52 -17.04
CA TRP A 93 -8.65 5.62 -15.60
C TRP A 93 -9.42 6.90 -15.29
N ILE A 94 -10.41 6.80 -14.39
CA ILE A 94 -11.25 7.93 -13.97
C ILE A 94 -11.32 7.94 -12.46
N ASP A 95 -11.14 9.11 -11.85
CA ASP A 95 -11.38 9.37 -10.45
C ASP A 95 -12.42 10.49 -10.31
N THR A 96 -13.53 10.19 -9.65
CA THR A 96 -14.62 11.14 -9.39
C THR A 96 -14.77 11.46 -7.91
N SER A 97 -13.84 11.01 -7.07
CA SER A 97 -13.89 11.19 -5.61
C SER A 97 -13.84 12.66 -5.18
N ARG A 98 -13.30 13.53 -6.04
CA ARG A 98 -13.21 14.98 -5.78
C ARG A 98 -14.44 15.77 -6.26
N LEU A 99 -15.49 15.11 -6.73
CA LEU A 99 -16.78 15.76 -6.97
C LEU A 99 -17.44 16.09 -5.63
N THR A 100 -17.70 17.38 -5.39
CA THR A 100 -18.22 17.87 -4.11
C THR A 100 -19.72 17.75 -3.99
N ILE A 101 -20.42 17.72 -5.10
CA ILE A 101 -21.87 17.55 -5.16
C ILE A 101 -22.18 16.35 -6.05
N PRO A 102 -22.69 15.25 -5.49
CA PRO A 102 -23.05 14.08 -6.27
C PRO A 102 -24.30 14.35 -7.09
N SER A 103 -24.12 14.87 -8.30
CA SER A 103 -25.20 15.08 -9.25
C SER A 103 -24.67 14.76 -10.66
N GLY A 104 -25.55 14.36 -11.55
CA GLY A 104 -25.15 14.10 -12.93
C GLY A 104 -24.19 12.91 -13.09
N TYR A 105 -23.39 12.93 -14.15
CA TYR A 105 -22.44 11.85 -14.49
C TYR A 105 -21.42 12.28 -15.54
N VAL A 106 -20.38 11.50 -15.70
CA VAL A 106 -19.41 11.60 -16.78
C VAL A 106 -19.67 10.50 -17.80
N MET A 107 -19.64 10.85 -19.07
CA MET A 107 -19.75 9.90 -20.18
C MET A 107 -18.53 10.04 -21.09
N CYS A 108 -17.75 8.98 -21.24
CA CYS A 108 -16.63 8.91 -22.16
C CYS A 108 -17.05 8.14 -23.40
N TYR A 109 -16.94 8.74 -24.58
CA TYR A 109 -17.37 8.10 -25.82
C TYR A 109 -16.52 8.52 -27.01
N LEU A 110 -16.62 7.72 -28.05
CA LEU A 110 -15.93 7.93 -29.32
C LEU A 110 -16.92 8.43 -30.38
N SER A 111 -16.52 9.44 -31.11
CA SER A 111 -17.33 9.98 -32.20
C SER A 111 -16.57 10.02 -33.51
N GLY A 112 -17.32 9.97 -34.59
CA GLY A 112 -16.77 9.99 -35.94
C GLY A 112 -17.86 9.98 -37.01
N ARG A 113 -17.60 9.33 -38.13
CA ARG A 113 -18.55 9.23 -39.25
C ARG A 113 -18.71 7.80 -39.71
N GLU A 114 -19.90 7.45 -40.22
CA GLU A 114 -20.17 6.21 -40.92
C GLU A 114 -20.92 6.56 -42.18
N ASN A 115 -20.36 6.22 -43.35
CA ASN A 115 -20.88 6.62 -44.64
C ASN A 115 -21.19 8.13 -44.77
N GLY A 116 -20.32 8.96 -44.20
CA GLY A 116 -20.44 10.43 -44.17
C GLY A 116 -21.36 11.00 -43.10
N ALA A 117 -22.21 10.22 -42.45
CA ALA A 117 -23.09 10.66 -41.36
C ALA A 117 -22.36 10.59 -40.01
N TRP A 118 -22.72 11.49 -39.06
CA TRP A 118 -22.19 11.44 -37.71
C TRP A 118 -22.56 10.14 -37.01
N LYS A 119 -21.60 9.56 -36.29
CA LYS A 119 -21.75 8.31 -35.55
C LYS A 119 -21.13 8.37 -34.17
N ASN A 120 -21.86 7.87 -33.18
CA ASN A 120 -21.31 7.54 -31.86
C ASN A 120 -20.93 6.05 -31.83
N TYR A 121 -19.65 5.74 -31.60
CA TYR A 121 -19.13 4.38 -31.56
C TYR A 121 -19.18 3.76 -30.17
N GLY A 122 -19.86 4.42 -29.19
CA GLY A 122 -20.02 3.93 -27.84
C GLY A 122 -18.95 4.38 -26.91
N GLY A 123 -18.97 3.86 -25.69
CA GLY A 123 -18.09 4.20 -24.60
C GLY A 123 -18.63 3.72 -23.26
N PHE A 124 -18.30 4.43 -22.19
CA PHE A 124 -18.74 4.11 -20.83
C PHE A 124 -19.13 5.37 -20.06
N SER A 125 -19.85 5.18 -18.93
CA SER A 125 -20.29 6.29 -18.09
C SER A 125 -20.06 5.97 -16.61
N THR A 126 -19.76 7.01 -15.82
CA THR A 126 -19.46 6.86 -14.39
C THR A 126 -19.58 8.17 -13.64
N GLY A 127 -19.49 8.11 -12.31
CA GLY A 127 -19.46 9.26 -11.41
C GLY A 127 -20.80 9.99 -11.26
N GLY A 128 -20.88 10.84 -10.26
CA GLY A 128 -22.12 11.55 -9.95
C GLY A 128 -23.23 10.60 -9.45
N THR A 129 -24.48 11.01 -9.66
CA THR A 129 -25.66 10.21 -9.37
C THR A 129 -26.57 10.10 -10.59
N HIS A 130 -26.89 8.90 -11.01
CA HIS A 130 -27.91 8.68 -12.03
C HIS A 130 -29.12 7.99 -11.38
N PRO A 131 -30.34 8.59 -11.44
CA PRO A 131 -31.51 8.10 -10.71
C PRO A 131 -31.93 6.67 -11.04
N LYS A 132 -31.60 6.20 -12.22
CA LYS A 132 -32.01 4.87 -12.72
C LYS A 132 -30.92 3.80 -12.63
N ILE A 133 -29.65 4.16 -12.58
CA ILE A 133 -28.52 3.21 -12.72
C ILE A 133 -27.58 3.26 -11.50
N GLY A 134 -27.76 4.21 -10.58
CA GLY A 134 -27.03 4.25 -9.31
C GLY A 134 -25.52 4.49 -9.46
N TRP A 135 -25.08 5.27 -10.44
CA TRP A 135 -23.68 5.67 -10.53
C TRP A 135 -23.26 6.50 -9.31
N ARG A 136 -22.04 6.32 -8.88
CA ARG A 136 -21.50 6.97 -7.69
C ARG A 136 -20.11 7.50 -7.92
N ASN A 137 -19.70 8.47 -7.11
CA ASN A 137 -18.32 8.93 -7.06
C ASN A 137 -17.43 7.78 -6.56
N HIS A 138 -16.25 7.66 -7.15
CA HIS A 138 -15.28 6.63 -6.82
C HIS A 138 -13.85 7.17 -6.98
N PRO A 139 -12.88 6.58 -6.26
CA PRO A 139 -11.47 6.80 -6.53
C PRO A 139 -11.08 6.20 -7.89
N TRP A 140 -9.81 6.29 -8.23
CA TRP A 140 -9.30 5.79 -9.50
C TRP A 140 -9.85 4.40 -9.86
N LYS A 141 -10.57 4.34 -10.97
CA LYS A 141 -11.13 3.12 -11.54
C LYS A 141 -10.90 3.07 -13.03
N ARG A 142 -10.46 1.93 -13.53
CA ARG A 142 -10.27 1.73 -14.97
C ARG A 142 -11.58 1.35 -15.63
N PHE A 143 -11.86 2.00 -16.75
CA PHE A 143 -12.98 1.71 -17.64
C PHE A 143 -12.47 1.30 -18.99
N GLU A 144 -13.22 0.43 -19.66
CA GLU A 144 -12.85 -0.09 -20.96
C GLU A 144 -14.10 -0.32 -21.81
N HIS A 145 -14.01 0.04 -23.10
CA HIS A 145 -15.04 -0.19 -24.12
C HIS A 145 -14.41 -0.79 -25.36
N ARG A 146 -14.93 -1.90 -25.79
CA ARG A 146 -14.51 -2.59 -27.00
C ARG A 146 -15.54 -2.37 -28.06
N PHE A 147 -15.12 -2.08 -29.32
CA PHE A 147 -16.03 -1.75 -30.40
C PHE A 147 -15.40 -2.06 -31.75
N THR A 148 -16.26 -2.14 -32.77
CA THR A 148 -15.84 -2.34 -34.15
C THR A 148 -16.25 -1.15 -35.01
N VAL A 149 -15.31 -0.65 -35.78
CA VAL A 149 -15.55 0.34 -36.84
C VAL A 149 -15.82 -0.44 -38.14
N PRO A 150 -17.02 -0.36 -38.71
CA PRO A 150 -17.37 -1.10 -39.93
C PRO A 150 -16.71 -0.49 -41.18
N ALA A 151 -16.79 -1.18 -42.29
CA ALA A 151 -16.40 -0.62 -43.59
C ALA A 151 -17.18 0.68 -43.84
N GLY A 152 -16.48 1.73 -44.27
CA GLY A 152 -17.07 3.07 -44.46
C GLY A 152 -17.20 3.90 -43.16
N GLY A 153 -16.78 3.33 -42.01
CA GLY A 153 -16.71 4.03 -40.73
C GLY A 153 -15.33 4.61 -40.46
N GLU A 154 -15.30 5.70 -39.71
CA GLU A 154 -14.09 6.31 -39.13
C GLU A 154 -14.37 6.91 -37.77
N VAL A 155 -13.45 6.75 -36.80
CA VAL A 155 -13.45 7.49 -35.53
C VAL A 155 -12.52 8.67 -35.65
N GLY A 156 -13.00 9.84 -35.27
CA GLY A 156 -12.26 11.11 -35.39
C GLY A 156 -11.97 11.80 -34.09
N ALA A 157 -12.69 11.45 -33.00
CA ALA A 157 -12.48 12.11 -31.69
C ALA A 157 -12.82 11.22 -30.49
N VAL A 158 -12.12 11.48 -29.41
CA VAL A 158 -12.44 11.03 -28.03
C VAL A 158 -13.14 12.16 -27.31
N ASN A 159 -14.23 11.85 -26.62
CA ASN A 159 -15.06 12.81 -25.92
C ASN A 159 -15.26 12.39 -24.47
N LEU A 160 -14.99 13.32 -23.55
CA LEU A 160 -15.28 13.21 -22.11
C LEU A 160 -16.40 14.21 -21.83
N GLN A 161 -17.64 13.74 -21.74
CA GLN A 161 -18.82 14.58 -21.61
C GLN A 161 -19.29 14.60 -20.16
N PHE A 162 -19.54 15.78 -19.67
CA PHE A 162 -20.02 16.06 -18.32
C PHE A 162 -21.49 16.45 -18.40
N VAL A 163 -22.33 15.80 -17.62
CA VAL A 163 -23.77 15.99 -17.65
C VAL A 163 -24.28 16.26 -16.23
N ASP A 164 -24.89 17.43 -16.01
CA ASP A 164 -25.50 17.85 -14.74
C ASP A 164 -24.58 17.77 -13.51
N LEU A 165 -23.27 17.76 -13.69
CA LEU A 165 -22.29 17.87 -12.60
C LEU A 165 -22.24 19.32 -12.13
N LYS A 166 -22.22 19.53 -10.80
CA LYS A 166 -22.35 20.89 -10.24
C LYS A 166 -21.05 21.49 -9.73
N ALA A 167 -20.17 20.69 -9.14
CA ALA A 167 -18.90 21.21 -8.63
C ALA A 167 -17.89 20.10 -8.32
N GLY A 168 -16.62 20.43 -8.37
CA GLY A 168 -15.51 19.55 -8.01
C GLY A 168 -14.65 19.17 -9.19
N THR A 169 -13.72 18.22 -9.00
CA THR A 169 -12.76 17.81 -10.04
C THR A 169 -12.98 16.36 -10.40
N VAL A 170 -13.06 16.08 -11.69
CA VAL A 170 -12.93 14.72 -12.23
C VAL A 170 -11.54 14.58 -12.81
N MET A 171 -10.86 13.50 -12.47
CA MET A 171 -9.51 13.24 -12.95
C MET A 171 -9.50 12.08 -13.94
N PHE A 172 -8.70 12.20 -14.99
CA PHE A 172 -8.52 11.20 -16.04
C PHE A 172 -7.04 10.95 -16.26
N ASP A 173 -6.70 9.70 -16.54
CA ASP A 173 -5.34 9.31 -16.89
C ASP A 173 -5.34 8.07 -17.78
N SER A 174 -4.20 7.85 -18.44
CA SER A 174 -3.98 6.69 -19.32
C SER A 174 -5.13 6.48 -20.30
N ILE A 175 -5.63 7.60 -20.88
CA ILE A 175 -6.66 7.58 -21.93
C ILE A 175 -6.02 6.98 -23.16
N SER A 176 -6.55 5.87 -23.64
CA SER A 176 -5.96 5.05 -24.70
C SER A 176 -7.03 4.60 -25.67
N LEU A 177 -6.71 4.71 -26.97
CA LEU A 177 -7.46 4.09 -28.06
C LEU A 177 -6.47 3.31 -28.91
N ARG A 178 -6.56 2.00 -28.90
CA ARG A 178 -5.64 1.10 -29.58
C ARG A 178 -6.36 0.03 -30.37
N GLU A 179 -5.69 -0.59 -31.33
CA GLU A 179 -6.19 -1.80 -31.96
C GLU A 179 -6.43 -2.91 -30.91
N ALA A 180 -7.54 -3.63 -31.09
CA ALA A 180 -7.88 -4.73 -30.22
C ALA A 180 -6.92 -5.91 -30.40
N SER A 181 -6.50 -6.54 -29.30
CA SER A 181 -5.84 -7.84 -29.34
C SER A 181 -6.83 -8.93 -29.79
N GLU A 182 -6.36 -10.13 -30.09
CA GLU A 182 -7.26 -11.25 -30.41
C GLU A 182 -8.27 -11.52 -29.30
N VAL A 183 -7.87 -11.35 -28.04
CA VAL A 183 -8.78 -11.45 -26.89
C VAL A 183 -9.82 -10.33 -26.89
N ASP A 184 -9.39 -9.11 -27.22
CA ASP A 184 -10.28 -7.96 -27.32
C ASP A 184 -11.29 -8.15 -28.48
N VAL A 185 -10.84 -8.68 -29.63
CA VAL A 185 -11.71 -8.99 -30.79
C VAL A 185 -12.78 -10.02 -30.41
N ALA A 186 -12.39 -11.08 -29.72
CA ALA A 186 -13.34 -12.11 -29.28
C ALA A 186 -14.39 -11.51 -28.31
N ALA A 187 -13.99 -10.63 -27.40
CA ALA A 187 -14.91 -9.94 -26.49
C ALA A 187 -15.86 -9.00 -27.21
N ALA A 188 -15.38 -8.23 -28.19
CA ALA A 188 -16.21 -7.32 -29.00
C ALA A 188 -17.26 -8.07 -29.85
N SER A 189 -16.96 -9.31 -30.23
CA SER A 189 -17.89 -10.19 -30.99
C SER A 189 -18.92 -10.90 -30.08
N ALA A 190 -19.22 -10.36 -28.91
CA ALA A 190 -20.02 -11.01 -27.85
C ALA A 190 -19.43 -12.36 -27.40
N GLY A 191 -18.13 -12.48 -27.42
CA GLY A 191 -17.38 -13.61 -26.87
C GLY A 191 -17.62 -13.81 -25.38
N GLU A 192 -17.44 -15.04 -24.95
CA GLU A 192 -17.63 -15.45 -23.56
C GLU A 192 -16.27 -15.63 -22.90
N ARG A 193 -16.01 -14.85 -21.80
CA ARG A 193 -14.78 -14.98 -21.05
C ARG A 193 -14.82 -16.26 -20.22
N ARG A 194 -13.79 -17.09 -20.37
CA ARG A 194 -13.63 -18.39 -19.72
C ARG A 194 -12.19 -18.62 -19.26
N ASP A 195 -11.72 -17.82 -18.32
CA ASP A 195 -10.34 -17.94 -17.85
C ASP A 195 -10.00 -19.36 -17.36
N GLU A 196 -10.98 -20.11 -16.88
CA GLU A 196 -10.86 -21.49 -16.42
C GLU A 196 -10.54 -22.51 -17.51
N PHE A 197 -10.70 -22.18 -18.80
CA PHE A 197 -10.34 -23.08 -19.90
C PHE A 197 -8.84 -23.20 -20.08
N VAL A 198 -8.06 -22.26 -19.53
CA VAL A 198 -6.61 -22.27 -19.65
C VAL A 198 -5.98 -22.06 -18.28
N SER A 199 -5.06 -22.94 -17.95
CA SER A 199 -4.23 -22.76 -16.75
C SER A 199 -2.75 -22.77 -17.12
N LEU A 200 -1.97 -21.97 -16.38
CA LEU A 200 -0.53 -21.85 -16.51
C LEU A 200 0.08 -22.07 -15.11
N VAL A 201 0.48 -23.30 -14.86
CA VAL A 201 0.97 -23.70 -13.53
C VAL A 201 2.48 -23.81 -13.54
N PRO A 202 3.18 -23.19 -12.59
CA PRO A 202 4.62 -23.33 -12.48
C PRO A 202 5.04 -24.80 -12.26
N GLY A 203 6.17 -25.17 -12.88
CA GLY A 203 6.81 -26.43 -12.60
C GLY A 203 7.77 -26.34 -11.40
N GLY A 204 8.24 -27.49 -10.93
CA GLY A 204 9.14 -27.56 -9.78
C GLY A 204 8.47 -27.20 -8.46
N GLU A 205 9.24 -27.32 -7.39
CA GLU A 205 8.75 -27.03 -6.05
C GLU A 205 8.69 -25.51 -5.85
N HIS A 206 7.48 -24.99 -5.62
CA HIS A 206 7.20 -23.56 -5.41
C HIS A 206 7.70 -22.62 -6.52
N ALA A 207 8.00 -23.12 -7.72
CA ALA A 207 8.53 -22.35 -8.83
C ALA A 207 9.80 -21.53 -8.51
N LEU A 208 10.59 -22.00 -7.58
CA LEU A 208 11.85 -21.38 -7.17
C LEU A 208 13.03 -22.24 -7.64
N TYR A 209 13.85 -21.72 -8.55
CA TYR A 209 14.89 -22.45 -9.24
C TYR A 209 16.29 -21.95 -8.86
N LEU A 210 17.20 -22.88 -8.62
CA LEU A 210 18.63 -22.63 -8.49
C LEU A 210 19.28 -22.44 -9.87
N PRO A 211 20.53 -21.96 -9.95
CA PRO A 211 21.19 -21.65 -11.23
C PRO A 211 21.29 -22.84 -12.22
N GLU A 212 21.39 -24.06 -11.70
CA GLU A 212 21.50 -25.30 -12.49
C GLU A 212 20.14 -25.87 -12.91
N GLU A 213 19.05 -25.42 -12.36
CA GLU A 213 17.70 -25.92 -12.62
C GLU A 213 17.05 -25.20 -13.80
N LEU A 214 16.24 -25.91 -14.58
CA LEU A 214 15.55 -25.35 -15.74
C LEU A 214 14.14 -24.92 -15.34
N PRO A 215 13.82 -23.60 -15.40
CA PRO A 215 12.46 -23.13 -15.13
C PRO A 215 11.46 -23.66 -16.16
N THR A 216 10.29 -24.04 -15.67
CA THR A 216 9.20 -24.56 -16.50
C THR A 216 7.85 -24.03 -16.04
N LEU A 217 6.91 -23.87 -16.99
CA LEU A 217 5.48 -23.67 -16.74
C LEU A 217 4.70 -24.76 -17.48
N THR A 218 3.67 -25.30 -16.83
CA THR A 218 2.76 -26.27 -17.46
C THR A 218 1.52 -25.54 -17.94
N LEU A 219 1.36 -25.46 -19.26
CA LEU A 219 0.16 -24.97 -19.91
C LEU A 219 -0.83 -26.10 -20.08
N THR A 220 -2.05 -25.95 -19.57
CA THR A 220 -3.17 -26.85 -19.82
C THR A 220 -4.28 -26.10 -20.51
N LEU A 221 -4.71 -26.56 -21.68
CA LEU A 221 -5.85 -26.10 -22.42
C LEU A 221 -6.98 -27.11 -22.24
N THR A 222 -8.10 -26.68 -21.68
CA THR A 222 -9.28 -27.51 -21.41
C THR A 222 -10.43 -27.06 -22.30
N ASN A 223 -11.03 -27.99 -23.02
CA ASN A 223 -12.22 -27.77 -23.81
C ASN A 223 -13.41 -28.52 -23.21
N PRO A 224 -14.23 -27.92 -22.36
CA PRO A 224 -15.40 -28.58 -21.79
C PRO A 224 -16.62 -28.55 -22.74
N THR A 225 -16.49 -28.00 -23.94
CA THR A 225 -17.60 -27.86 -24.89
C THR A 225 -17.83 -29.13 -25.71
N PRO A 226 -19.00 -29.31 -26.33
CA PRO A 226 -19.29 -30.45 -27.19
C PRO A 226 -18.59 -30.42 -28.58
N ASP A 227 -17.98 -29.29 -28.95
CA ASP A 227 -17.30 -29.11 -30.21
C ASP A 227 -15.79 -29.00 -30.05
N ASP A 228 -15.03 -29.39 -31.08
CA ASP A 228 -13.59 -29.19 -31.10
C ASP A 228 -13.25 -27.70 -31.12
N LEU A 229 -12.29 -27.26 -30.29
CA LEU A 229 -11.82 -25.89 -30.25
C LEU A 229 -10.37 -25.75 -30.72
N GLU A 230 -10.09 -24.74 -31.54
CA GLU A 230 -8.73 -24.30 -31.85
C GLU A 230 -8.38 -23.10 -30.97
N PHE A 231 -7.50 -23.32 -30.01
CA PHE A 231 -6.97 -22.25 -29.18
C PHE A 231 -5.87 -21.51 -29.92
N THR A 232 -5.99 -20.20 -30.02
CA THR A 232 -4.90 -19.30 -30.40
C THR A 232 -4.38 -18.63 -29.15
N CYS A 233 -3.09 -18.84 -28.84
CA CYS A 233 -2.45 -18.37 -27.62
C CYS A 233 -1.32 -17.38 -27.95
N THR A 234 -1.28 -16.25 -27.24
CA THR A 234 -0.18 -15.28 -27.27
C THR A 234 0.41 -15.15 -25.88
N ALA A 235 1.66 -15.56 -25.72
CA ALA A 235 2.38 -15.50 -24.46
C ALA A 235 3.34 -14.32 -24.46
N ARG A 236 3.42 -13.61 -23.33
CA ARG A 236 4.40 -12.55 -23.05
C ARG A 236 5.05 -12.80 -21.69
N THR A 237 6.36 -12.83 -21.65
CA THR A 237 7.11 -12.94 -20.38
C THR A 237 7.80 -11.63 -20.08
N ILE A 238 7.56 -11.10 -18.90
CA ILE A 238 8.19 -9.91 -18.34
C ILE A 238 9.14 -10.29 -17.20
N ASP A 239 10.10 -9.42 -16.93
CA ASP A 239 10.96 -9.52 -15.73
C ASP A 239 10.41 -8.74 -14.54
N TYR A 240 11.20 -8.66 -13.46
CA TYR A 240 10.89 -7.93 -12.24
C TYR A 240 10.49 -6.47 -12.49
N PHE A 241 11.14 -5.79 -13.42
CA PHE A 241 10.90 -4.37 -13.73
C PHE A 241 9.79 -4.16 -14.77
N GLY A 242 9.04 -5.21 -15.13
CA GLY A 242 7.99 -5.16 -16.12
C GLY A 242 8.49 -5.13 -17.58
N VAL A 243 9.81 -5.29 -17.78
CA VAL A 243 10.41 -5.28 -19.11
C VAL A 243 10.10 -6.59 -19.83
N ARG A 244 9.55 -6.50 -21.04
CA ARG A 244 9.29 -7.68 -21.88
C ARG A 244 10.61 -8.36 -22.27
N ARG A 245 10.76 -9.62 -21.89
CA ARG A 245 11.96 -10.43 -22.16
C ARG A 245 11.72 -11.51 -23.22
N HIS A 246 10.48 -11.97 -23.38
CA HIS A 246 10.13 -13.00 -24.35
C HIS A 246 8.70 -12.86 -24.82
N GLY A 247 8.40 -13.39 -26.01
CA GLY A 247 7.05 -13.51 -26.55
C GLY A 247 6.95 -14.68 -27.51
N ALA A 248 5.82 -15.38 -27.46
CA ALA A 248 5.52 -16.50 -28.35
C ALA A 248 4.03 -16.48 -28.74
N ARG A 249 3.72 -17.00 -29.92
CA ARG A 249 2.35 -17.18 -30.39
C ARG A 249 2.21 -18.60 -30.95
N GLY A 250 1.07 -19.24 -30.72
CA GLY A 250 0.82 -20.59 -31.23
C GLY A 250 -0.65 -20.92 -31.30
N LYS A 251 -0.97 -21.94 -32.05
CA LYS A 251 -2.30 -22.52 -32.14
C LYS A 251 -2.30 -23.97 -31.71
N MET A 252 -3.39 -24.42 -31.10
CA MET A 252 -3.56 -25.80 -30.68
C MET A 252 -5.02 -26.23 -30.74
N LYS A 253 -5.28 -27.32 -31.42
CA LYS A 253 -6.61 -27.95 -31.47
C LYS A 253 -6.79 -28.83 -30.22
N VAL A 254 -7.91 -28.64 -29.51
CA VAL A 254 -8.30 -29.43 -28.34
C VAL A 254 -9.66 -30.07 -28.64
N PRO A 255 -9.74 -31.40 -28.70
CA PRO A 255 -11.00 -32.09 -28.98
C PRO A 255 -12.08 -31.77 -27.92
N ALA A 256 -13.33 -31.95 -28.32
CA ALA A 256 -14.50 -31.81 -27.45
C ALA A 256 -14.33 -32.62 -26.15
N GLY A 257 -14.69 -32.04 -25.01
CA GLY A 257 -14.64 -32.69 -23.70
C GLY A 257 -13.25 -33.13 -23.23
N SER A 258 -12.17 -32.61 -23.83
CA SER A 258 -10.80 -33.04 -23.52
C SER A 258 -9.88 -31.90 -23.04
N ALA A 259 -8.69 -32.26 -22.60
CA ALA A 259 -7.63 -31.31 -22.24
C ALA A 259 -6.29 -31.71 -22.86
N VAL A 260 -5.49 -30.71 -23.19
CA VAL A 260 -4.13 -30.89 -23.71
C VAL A 260 -3.15 -30.11 -22.84
N THR A 261 -2.12 -30.80 -22.39
CA THR A 261 -1.08 -30.23 -21.53
C THR A 261 0.24 -30.11 -22.27
N ARG A 262 0.97 -29.02 -22.05
CA ARG A 262 2.31 -28.76 -22.59
C ARG A 262 3.22 -28.15 -21.51
N THR A 263 4.45 -28.64 -21.45
CA THR A 263 5.48 -28.03 -20.60
C THR A 263 6.25 -26.97 -21.40
N LEU A 264 6.16 -25.74 -20.98
CA LEU A 264 6.95 -24.61 -21.49
C LEU A 264 8.28 -24.57 -20.73
N LYS A 265 9.40 -24.54 -21.44
CA LYS A 265 10.75 -24.48 -20.86
C LYS A 265 11.38 -23.13 -21.16
N TYR A 266 12.09 -22.58 -20.18
CA TYR A 266 12.67 -21.22 -20.22
C TYR A 266 14.20 -21.23 -20.07
N PRO A 267 14.98 -21.88 -20.95
CA PRO A 267 16.43 -21.93 -20.86
C PRO A 267 17.12 -20.56 -21.07
N GLN A 268 16.43 -19.61 -21.70
CA GLN A 268 16.95 -18.25 -21.96
C GLN A 268 16.97 -17.36 -20.72
N PHE A 269 16.32 -17.75 -19.62
CA PHE A 269 16.33 -17.00 -18.38
C PHE A 269 17.35 -17.60 -17.41
N ASP A 270 18.63 -17.33 -17.63
CA ASP A 270 19.75 -17.86 -16.88
C ASP A 270 20.18 -16.99 -15.68
N ARG A 271 19.67 -15.77 -15.59
CA ARG A 271 19.98 -14.83 -14.50
C ARG A 271 19.03 -14.96 -13.34
N PRO A 272 19.48 -14.71 -12.09
CA PRO A 272 18.58 -14.54 -10.96
C PRO A 272 17.51 -13.50 -11.25
N GLY A 273 16.30 -13.74 -10.76
CA GLY A 273 15.22 -12.78 -10.94
C GLY A 273 13.84 -13.42 -10.98
N PHE A 274 12.87 -12.54 -11.00
CA PHE A 274 11.46 -12.87 -11.18
C PHE A 274 11.08 -12.78 -12.66
N TYR A 275 10.31 -13.75 -13.13
CA TYR A 275 9.78 -13.80 -14.48
C TYR A 275 8.31 -14.22 -14.45
N CYS A 276 7.43 -13.45 -15.09
CA CYS A 276 6.00 -13.73 -15.20
C CYS A 276 5.58 -13.84 -16.66
N THR A 277 4.94 -14.94 -16.99
CA THR A 277 4.33 -15.16 -18.32
C THR A 277 2.83 -14.93 -18.21
N THR A 278 2.33 -13.97 -18.97
CA THR A 278 0.90 -13.77 -19.22
C THR A 278 0.56 -14.38 -20.55
N LEU A 279 -0.47 -15.21 -20.57
CA LEU A 279 -1.01 -15.86 -21.79
C LEU A 279 -2.40 -15.27 -22.07
N GLU A 280 -2.55 -14.63 -23.22
CA GLU A 280 -3.84 -14.27 -23.79
C GLU A 280 -4.26 -15.36 -24.77
N TRP A 281 -5.54 -15.73 -24.77
CA TRP A 281 -6.01 -16.79 -25.66
C TRP A 281 -7.43 -16.57 -26.15
N THR A 282 -7.72 -17.14 -27.32
CA THR A 282 -9.05 -17.21 -27.95
C THR A 282 -9.31 -18.61 -28.48
N ALA A 283 -10.58 -19.07 -28.47
CA ALA A 283 -11.02 -20.35 -29.05
C ALA A 283 -12.50 -20.25 -29.42
N GLY A 284 -12.78 -20.09 -30.72
CA GLY A 284 -14.13 -19.81 -31.18
C GLY A 284 -14.69 -18.52 -30.59
N ARG A 285 -15.82 -18.60 -29.88
CA ARG A 285 -16.40 -17.47 -29.15
C ARG A 285 -15.79 -17.26 -27.75
N TYR A 286 -14.97 -18.17 -27.28
CA TYR A 286 -14.39 -18.11 -25.97
C TYR A 286 -13.04 -17.38 -25.98
N PHE A 287 -12.74 -16.66 -24.90
CA PHE A 287 -11.46 -15.99 -24.68
C PHE A 287 -11.12 -15.91 -23.21
N GLY A 288 -9.87 -15.60 -22.91
CA GLY A 288 -9.42 -15.41 -21.54
C GLY A 288 -7.94 -15.12 -21.42
N THR A 289 -7.51 -15.08 -20.19
CA THR A 289 -6.10 -14.87 -19.81
C THR A 289 -5.69 -15.90 -18.77
N ALA A 290 -4.42 -16.26 -18.77
CA ALA A 290 -3.80 -17.04 -17.71
C ALA A 290 -2.43 -16.43 -17.41
N GLU A 291 -2.00 -16.49 -16.15
CA GLU A 291 -0.66 -16.06 -15.76
C GLU A 291 0.03 -17.12 -14.92
N GLY A 292 1.35 -17.15 -15.02
CA GLY A 292 2.20 -18.02 -14.21
C GLY A 292 3.59 -17.44 -14.12
N SER A 293 4.21 -17.53 -12.97
CA SER A 293 5.51 -16.94 -12.71
C SER A 293 6.48 -17.98 -12.14
N PHE A 294 7.76 -17.65 -12.23
CA PHE A 294 8.83 -18.37 -11.56
C PHE A 294 9.92 -17.40 -11.12
N VAL A 295 10.68 -17.81 -10.14
CA VAL A 295 11.83 -17.07 -9.65
C VAL A 295 13.08 -17.94 -9.80
N ARG A 296 14.15 -17.34 -10.30
CA ARG A 296 15.49 -17.92 -10.27
C ARG A 296 16.31 -17.21 -9.22
N VAL A 297 16.90 -17.94 -8.30
CA VAL A 297 17.73 -17.38 -7.23
C VAL A 297 19.18 -17.81 -7.41
N ALA A 298 20.09 -17.00 -6.92
CA ALA A 298 21.49 -17.41 -6.78
C ALA A 298 21.62 -18.45 -5.67
N ALA A 299 22.75 -19.18 -5.64
CA ALA A 299 23.03 -20.11 -4.56
C ALA A 299 22.86 -19.44 -3.18
N PRO A 300 22.15 -20.05 -2.23
CA PRO A 300 21.92 -19.48 -0.91
C PRO A 300 23.25 -19.36 -0.12
N PRO A 301 23.32 -18.43 0.88
CA PRO A 301 24.48 -18.33 1.74
C PRO A 301 24.67 -19.61 2.56
N ALA A 302 25.92 -19.99 2.80
CA ALA A 302 26.26 -21.20 3.58
C ALA A 302 25.80 -21.09 5.04
N ALA A 303 25.84 -19.88 5.61
CA ALA A 303 25.32 -19.57 6.94
C ALA A 303 24.33 -18.42 6.81
N PRO A 304 23.03 -18.71 6.71
CA PRO A 304 22.02 -17.67 6.54
C PRO A 304 21.91 -16.78 7.78
N ASP A 305 21.61 -15.52 7.55
CA ASP A 305 21.54 -14.49 8.59
C ASP A 305 20.18 -14.54 9.32
N PRO A 306 20.15 -14.68 10.66
CA PRO A 306 18.90 -14.79 11.43
C PRO A 306 17.95 -13.59 11.28
N LEU A 307 18.44 -12.40 10.88
CA LEU A 307 17.54 -11.26 10.64
C LEU A 307 16.46 -11.60 9.60
N PHE A 308 16.81 -12.43 8.60
CA PHE A 308 15.89 -12.83 7.54
C PHE A 308 15.05 -14.02 8.00
N GLY A 309 13.87 -13.74 8.53
CA GLY A 309 13.02 -14.75 9.16
C GLY A 309 11.67 -14.95 8.47
N ILE A 310 11.03 -16.07 8.82
CA ILE A 310 9.67 -16.43 8.44
C ILE A 310 8.89 -16.79 9.70
N SER A 311 7.65 -16.30 9.83
CA SER A 311 6.79 -16.56 10.99
C SER A 311 6.26 -17.99 11.04
N CYS A 312 5.66 -18.36 12.16
CA CYS A 312 5.06 -19.68 12.40
C CYS A 312 3.76 -19.94 11.61
N PHE A 313 3.19 -18.91 10.98
CA PHE A 313 1.91 -19.01 10.27
C PHE A 313 2.03 -19.55 8.83
N CYS A 314 2.91 -20.49 8.59
CA CYS A 314 3.05 -21.18 7.32
C CYS A 314 3.58 -22.60 7.53
N GLU A 315 3.42 -23.44 6.52
CA GLU A 315 3.98 -24.79 6.48
C GLU A 315 5.50 -24.77 6.58
N ASN A 316 6.07 -25.90 7.03
CA ASN A 316 7.50 -26.03 7.25
C ASN A 316 8.20 -26.54 5.97
N GLU A 317 8.58 -25.61 5.13
CA GLU A 317 9.22 -25.84 3.84
C GLU A 317 10.75 -25.59 3.93
N ALA A 318 11.46 -26.46 4.64
CA ALA A 318 12.88 -26.27 4.99
C ALA A 318 13.78 -26.04 3.76
N GLU A 319 13.56 -26.78 2.68
CA GLU A 319 14.36 -26.61 1.45
C GLU A 319 14.04 -25.31 0.74
N LEU A 320 12.76 -24.94 0.65
CA LEU A 320 12.34 -23.66 0.10
C LEU A 320 12.96 -22.50 0.87
N PHE A 321 12.87 -22.53 2.20
CA PHE A 321 13.42 -21.48 3.05
C PHE A 321 14.95 -21.39 2.93
N ARG A 322 15.63 -22.52 2.84
CA ARG A 322 17.07 -22.55 2.54
C ARG A 322 17.38 -21.85 1.21
N ARG A 323 16.66 -22.17 0.14
CA ARG A 323 16.83 -21.56 -1.19
C ARG A 323 16.61 -20.05 -1.17
N MET A 324 15.68 -19.58 -0.36
CA MET A 324 15.42 -18.15 -0.14
C MET A 324 16.48 -17.45 0.71
N GLY A 325 17.33 -18.18 1.43
CA GLY A 325 18.28 -17.62 2.37
C GLY A 325 17.67 -17.22 3.72
N VAL A 326 16.58 -17.89 4.10
CA VAL A 326 15.95 -17.72 5.42
C VAL A 326 16.91 -18.19 6.51
N GLY A 327 17.19 -17.34 7.49
CA GLY A 327 18.07 -17.63 8.61
C GLY A 327 17.35 -17.94 9.91
N MET A 328 16.06 -17.59 10.02
CA MET A 328 15.24 -17.80 11.21
C MET A 328 13.83 -18.25 10.84
N LYS A 329 13.30 -19.21 11.57
CA LYS A 329 11.91 -19.68 11.46
C LYS A 329 11.30 -19.79 12.85
N SER A 330 10.14 -19.17 13.11
CA SER A 330 9.43 -19.47 14.33
C SER A 330 8.61 -20.75 14.20
N ALA A 331 8.62 -21.57 15.26
CA ALA A 331 7.83 -22.78 15.38
C ALA A 331 6.69 -22.56 16.36
N MET A 332 5.47 -22.86 15.95
CA MET A 332 4.30 -22.74 16.80
C MET A 332 4.25 -23.86 17.83
N ILE A 333 4.34 -23.52 19.10
CA ILE A 333 4.29 -24.44 20.24
C ILE A 333 2.93 -24.26 20.91
N GLN A 334 1.91 -24.82 20.31
CA GLN A 334 0.52 -24.72 20.81
C GLN A 334 0.14 -25.98 21.57
N TRP A 335 -0.09 -25.87 22.88
CA TRP A 335 -0.42 -26.98 23.75
C TRP A 335 -1.54 -27.86 23.22
N ARG A 336 -2.63 -27.24 22.75
CA ARG A 336 -3.82 -27.95 22.23
C ARG A 336 -3.52 -28.99 21.13
N TYR A 337 -2.46 -28.78 20.36
CA TYR A 337 -2.08 -29.64 19.24
C TYR A 337 -0.81 -30.48 19.50
N LEU A 338 -0.24 -30.35 20.70
CA LEU A 338 0.98 -31.04 21.10
C LEU A 338 0.71 -31.95 22.31
N GLU A 339 -0.44 -32.62 22.30
CA GLU A 339 -0.81 -33.64 23.28
C GLU A 339 -1.38 -34.88 22.57
N ASP A 340 -1.14 -36.06 23.18
CA ASP A 340 -1.71 -37.33 22.75
C ASP A 340 -3.22 -37.44 23.14
N ALA A 341 -3.83 -38.55 22.74
CA ALA A 341 -5.24 -38.83 23.05
C ALA A 341 -5.56 -38.86 24.57
N ASN A 342 -4.55 -39.03 25.41
CA ASN A 342 -4.65 -39.05 26.86
C ASN A 342 -4.33 -37.67 27.52
N GLY A 343 -4.09 -36.63 26.70
CA GLY A 343 -3.74 -35.30 27.14
C GLY A 343 -2.31 -35.13 27.67
N ARG A 344 -1.40 -36.06 27.29
CA ARG A 344 0.03 -35.95 27.63
C ARG A 344 0.78 -35.24 26.52
N PRO A 345 1.79 -34.43 26.85
CA PRO A 345 2.60 -33.76 25.82
C PRO A 345 3.21 -34.76 24.82
N ASP A 346 3.00 -34.53 23.52
CA ASP A 346 3.60 -35.23 22.42
C ASP A 346 4.32 -34.24 21.49
N PHE A 347 5.64 -34.31 21.49
CA PHE A 347 6.49 -33.35 20.76
C PHE A 347 7.16 -33.98 19.52
N GLU A 348 6.91 -35.25 19.19
CA GLU A 348 7.71 -35.94 18.19
C GLU A 348 7.52 -35.42 16.76
N ALA A 349 6.29 -35.02 16.39
CA ALA A 349 6.04 -34.38 15.10
C ALA A 349 6.75 -33.03 15.01
N LYS A 350 6.64 -32.20 16.07
CA LYS A 350 7.29 -30.92 16.15
C LYS A 350 8.81 -31.02 16.17
N ALA A 351 9.36 -32.02 16.83
CA ALA A 351 10.80 -32.29 16.84
C ALA A 351 11.36 -32.61 15.44
N ARG A 352 10.61 -33.36 14.62
CA ARG A 352 10.99 -33.59 13.22
C ARG A 352 10.99 -32.29 12.40
N GLU A 353 9.99 -31.44 12.56
CA GLU A 353 9.93 -30.14 11.88
C GLU A 353 11.13 -29.25 12.24
N ILE A 354 11.41 -29.11 13.54
CA ILE A 354 12.52 -28.30 14.05
C ILE A 354 13.85 -28.83 13.53
N ARG A 355 14.05 -30.15 13.58
CA ARG A 355 15.26 -30.80 13.07
C ARG A 355 15.47 -30.53 11.58
N ALA A 356 14.42 -30.64 10.76
CA ALA A 356 14.51 -30.38 9.33
C ALA A 356 14.98 -28.93 9.03
N MET A 357 14.55 -27.94 9.80
CA MET A 357 15.03 -26.57 9.69
C MET A 357 16.51 -26.45 10.10
N ARG A 358 16.87 -27.01 11.25
CA ARG A 358 18.24 -27.00 11.78
C ARG A 358 19.24 -27.66 10.84
N GLU A 359 18.90 -28.79 10.23
CA GLU A 359 19.71 -29.47 9.22
C GLU A 359 19.99 -28.63 7.98
N LYS A 360 19.12 -27.64 7.68
CA LYS A 360 19.31 -26.68 6.61
C LYS A 360 20.03 -25.40 7.07
N GLY A 361 20.50 -25.34 8.31
CA GLY A 361 21.21 -24.19 8.89
C GLY A 361 20.26 -23.05 9.31
N ILE A 362 18.95 -23.28 9.38
CA ILE A 362 17.95 -22.29 9.77
C ILE A 362 17.78 -22.34 11.29
N ALA A 363 17.97 -21.20 11.98
CA ALA A 363 17.68 -21.09 13.40
C ALA A 363 16.17 -21.20 13.64
N VAL A 364 15.79 -21.73 14.82
CA VAL A 364 14.39 -21.90 15.18
C VAL A 364 14.11 -21.17 16.50
N GLY A 365 13.03 -20.37 16.54
CA GLY A 365 12.45 -19.80 17.74
C GLY A 365 11.09 -20.43 18.04
N ALA A 366 10.66 -20.41 19.29
CA ALA A 366 9.32 -20.85 19.67
C ALA A 366 8.36 -19.67 19.69
N HIS A 367 7.13 -19.90 19.22
CA HIS A 367 6.02 -19.00 19.37
C HIS A 367 4.92 -19.69 20.17
N ILE A 368 4.61 -19.15 21.36
CA ILE A 368 3.53 -19.61 22.24
C ILE A 368 2.49 -18.51 22.30
N SER A 369 1.31 -18.74 21.73
CA SER A 369 0.21 -17.78 21.89
C SER A 369 -0.32 -17.85 23.32
N VAL A 370 -0.48 -16.70 23.96
CA VAL A 370 -1.04 -16.60 25.32
C VAL A 370 -2.57 -16.58 25.34
N PHE A 371 -3.21 -16.56 24.15
CA PHE A 371 -4.66 -16.49 24.06
C PHE A 371 -5.30 -17.88 24.10
N ALA A 372 -6.29 -18.00 24.97
CA ALA A 372 -7.03 -19.21 25.21
C ALA A 372 -7.59 -19.90 23.96
N ASP A 373 -8.04 -19.11 22.98
CA ASP A 373 -8.72 -19.61 21.79
C ASP A 373 -7.82 -20.50 20.92
N PHE A 374 -6.50 -20.21 20.88
CA PHE A 374 -5.55 -20.89 20.00
C PHE A 374 -4.72 -21.96 20.67
N THR A 375 -4.40 -21.82 21.94
CA THR A 375 -3.43 -22.69 22.62
C THR A 375 -4.02 -23.57 23.68
N CYS A 376 -5.15 -23.18 24.26
CA CYS A 376 -5.75 -23.84 25.39
C CYS A 376 -6.41 -25.16 24.97
N PRO A 377 -6.05 -26.31 25.59
CA PRO A 377 -6.78 -27.54 25.41
C PRO A 377 -8.26 -27.38 25.81
N ARG A 378 -9.16 -27.99 25.04
CA ARG A 378 -10.62 -27.79 25.21
C ARG A 378 -11.13 -28.07 26.63
N ARG A 379 -10.48 -28.96 27.38
CA ARG A 379 -10.85 -29.31 28.76
C ARG A 379 -10.79 -28.16 29.75
N TYR A 380 -10.09 -27.08 29.42
CA TYR A 380 -10.02 -25.88 30.27
C TYR A 380 -11.03 -24.81 29.88
N LEU A 381 -11.67 -24.93 28.72
CA LEU A 381 -12.56 -23.91 28.22
C LEU A 381 -13.96 -24.06 28.80
N LYS A 382 -14.61 -22.93 29.12
CA LYS A 382 -16.05 -22.87 29.39
C LYS A 382 -16.84 -23.22 28.12
N ALA A 383 -17.99 -23.87 28.28
CA ALA A 383 -18.85 -24.25 27.15
C ALA A 383 -19.43 -23.01 26.42
N ASN A 384 -19.81 -21.99 27.16
CA ASN A 384 -20.41 -20.76 26.64
C ASN A 384 -19.93 -19.58 27.49
N PRO A 385 -18.72 -19.07 27.29
CA PRO A 385 -18.27 -17.88 28.03
C PRO A 385 -19.06 -16.66 27.54
N GLY A 386 -19.39 -15.76 28.48
CA GLY A 386 -19.91 -14.43 28.14
C GLY A 386 -18.87 -13.61 27.37
N PRO A 387 -19.27 -12.60 26.60
CA PRO A 387 -18.37 -11.81 25.75
C PRO A 387 -17.23 -11.11 26.53
N ASP A 388 -17.49 -10.71 27.78
CA ASP A 388 -16.52 -10.03 28.67
C ASP A 388 -15.93 -10.97 29.73
N GLU A 389 -16.15 -12.27 29.64
CA GLU A 389 -15.66 -13.26 30.57
C GLU A 389 -14.38 -13.93 30.07
N ASN A 390 -13.53 -14.30 31.05
CA ASN A 390 -12.40 -15.20 30.74
C ASN A 390 -12.97 -16.55 30.25
N PRO A 391 -12.63 -16.99 29.02
CA PRO A 391 -13.11 -18.26 28.49
C PRO A 391 -12.58 -19.49 29.22
N ILE A 392 -11.53 -19.35 30.06
CA ILE A 392 -10.96 -20.44 30.83
C ILE A 392 -11.78 -20.63 32.11
N ALA A 393 -12.19 -21.87 32.36
CA ALA A 393 -13.04 -22.23 33.48
C ALA A 393 -12.32 -22.08 34.84
N ASP A 394 -11.06 -22.52 34.90
CA ASP A 394 -10.17 -22.42 36.08
C ASP A 394 -8.84 -21.85 35.64
N PRO A 395 -8.67 -20.52 35.68
CA PRO A 395 -7.43 -19.86 35.23
C PRO A 395 -6.21 -20.24 36.05
N GLU A 396 -6.32 -20.45 37.35
CA GLU A 396 -5.19 -20.78 38.21
C GLU A 396 -4.64 -22.17 37.89
N LYS A 397 -5.53 -23.16 37.80
CA LYS A 397 -5.15 -24.53 37.39
C LYS A 397 -4.55 -24.52 35.98
N TYR A 398 -5.18 -23.81 35.03
CA TYR A 398 -4.68 -23.70 33.67
C TYR A 398 -3.27 -23.14 33.63
N LEU A 399 -2.98 -22.06 34.36
CA LEU A 399 -1.66 -21.42 34.37
C LEU A 399 -0.57 -22.31 34.99
N ALA A 400 -0.91 -23.05 36.05
CA ALA A 400 0.02 -24.04 36.65
C ALA A 400 0.34 -25.17 35.65
N ASP A 401 -0.67 -25.70 34.99
CA ASP A 401 -0.50 -26.76 33.99
C ASP A 401 0.19 -26.26 32.71
N LEU A 402 -0.03 -24.99 32.30
CA LEU A 402 0.68 -24.31 31.22
C LEU A 402 2.18 -24.20 31.53
N GLU A 403 2.54 -23.79 32.74
CA GLU A 403 3.95 -23.75 33.18
C GLU A 403 4.60 -25.13 33.06
N ALA A 404 3.90 -26.19 33.50
CA ALA A 404 4.40 -27.56 33.41
C ALA A 404 4.56 -28.03 31.95
N PHE A 405 3.60 -27.71 31.08
CA PHE A 405 3.67 -28.01 29.65
C PHE A 405 4.85 -27.29 29.00
N VAL A 406 4.99 -25.98 29.24
CA VAL A 406 6.06 -25.15 28.67
C VAL A 406 7.43 -25.64 29.15
N ARG A 407 7.56 -26.00 30.43
CA ARG A 407 8.81 -26.61 30.97
C ARG A 407 9.15 -27.91 30.26
N ALA A 408 8.17 -28.77 29.99
CA ALA A 408 8.39 -30.02 29.25
C ALA A 408 8.82 -29.73 27.80
N ALA A 409 8.17 -28.77 27.12
CA ALA A 409 8.52 -28.35 25.77
C ALA A 409 9.93 -27.73 25.72
N ALA A 410 10.24 -26.83 26.63
CA ALA A 410 11.55 -26.18 26.72
C ALA A 410 12.66 -27.21 27.03
N THR A 411 12.42 -28.15 27.93
CA THR A 411 13.35 -29.24 28.22
C THR A 411 13.62 -30.10 26.97
N ARG A 412 12.58 -30.38 26.17
CA ARG A 412 12.70 -31.18 24.95
C ARG A 412 13.46 -30.43 23.84
N PHE A 413 13.34 -29.10 23.77
CA PHE A 413 13.84 -28.30 22.65
C PHE A 413 14.98 -27.34 22.99
N LYS A 414 15.50 -27.26 24.23
CA LYS A 414 16.51 -26.30 24.68
C LYS A 414 17.79 -26.25 23.83
N ASP A 415 18.17 -27.38 23.22
CA ASP A 415 19.35 -27.45 22.36
C ASP A 415 19.09 -26.94 20.93
N ASP A 416 17.82 -26.86 20.53
CA ASP A 416 17.39 -26.46 19.21
C ASP A 416 16.79 -25.06 19.18
N ILE A 417 16.11 -24.63 20.24
CA ILE A 417 15.38 -23.36 20.36
C ILE A 417 15.95 -22.55 21.53
N ARG A 418 16.46 -21.37 21.21
CA ARG A 418 16.94 -20.43 22.20
C ARG A 418 15.90 -19.40 22.64
N ASP A 419 15.14 -18.87 21.69
CA ASP A 419 14.21 -17.75 21.87
C ASP A 419 12.77 -18.27 21.92
N TRP A 420 12.04 -17.90 22.98
CA TRP A 420 10.68 -18.31 23.30
C TRP A 420 9.79 -17.09 23.33
N SER A 421 8.99 -16.86 22.32
CA SER A 421 8.09 -15.73 22.22
C SER A 421 6.73 -16.04 22.83
N CYS A 422 6.29 -15.17 23.73
CA CYS A 422 4.91 -15.11 24.20
C CYS A 422 4.11 -14.27 23.23
N GLY A 423 3.61 -14.94 22.15
CA GLY A 423 2.89 -14.28 21.08
C GLY A 423 1.52 -13.80 21.47
N GLY A 424 0.99 -12.93 20.63
CA GLY A 424 -0.34 -12.37 20.72
C GLY A 424 -0.32 -10.85 20.83
N GLU A 425 -1.12 -10.23 20.01
CA GLU A 425 -1.23 -8.76 19.91
C GLU A 425 -2.09 -8.21 21.04
N ILE A 426 -1.50 -8.12 22.25
CA ILE A 426 -2.21 -7.75 23.49
C ILE A 426 -2.97 -6.42 23.35
N ASN A 427 -2.44 -5.45 22.62
CA ASN A 427 -3.09 -4.17 22.39
C ASN A 427 -4.43 -4.30 21.65
N LEU A 428 -4.60 -5.32 20.81
CA LEU A 428 -5.84 -5.56 20.07
C LEU A 428 -6.92 -6.26 20.89
N ILE A 429 -6.59 -6.88 22.02
CA ILE A 429 -7.56 -7.70 22.78
C ILE A 429 -7.87 -7.16 24.17
N LEU A 430 -7.20 -6.11 24.63
CA LEU A 430 -7.49 -5.50 25.94
C LEU A 430 -8.96 -5.09 26.12
N HIS A 431 -9.65 -4.79 25.02
CA HIS A 431 -11.07 -4.42 25.04
C HIS A 431 -12.01 -5.59 25.33
N ARG A 432 -11.56 -6.86 25.23
CA ARG A 432 -12.41 -8.05 25.48
C ARG A 432 -12.78 -8.24 26.95
N GLY A 433 -12.34 -7.37 27.83
CA GLY A 433 -12.76 -7.35 29.23
C GLY A 433 -11.62 -7.14 30.24
N PRO A 434 -11.99 -6.85 31.49
CA PRO A 434 -11.02 -6.52 32.53
C PRO A 434 -10.12 -7.70 32.92
N TRP A 435 -10.51 -8.92 32.56
CA TRP A 435 -9.74 -10.14 32.83
C TRP A 435 -8.52 -10.29 31.95
N VAL A 436 -8.47 -9.66 30.76
CA VAL A 436 -7.43 -9.86 29.76
C VAL A 436 -6.06 -9.45 30.26
N ARG A 437 -5.94 -8.24 30.83
CA ARG A 437 -4.64 -7.73 31.31
C ARG A 437 -4.03 -8.62 32.42
N PRO A 438 -4.71 -8.91 33.54
CA PRO A 438 -4.14 -9.74 34.60
C PRO A 438 -3.87 -11.18 34.11
N PHE A 439 -4.71 -11.73 33.25
CA PHE A 439 -4.48 -13.06 32.68
C PHE A 439 -3.24 -13.08 31.77
N TYR A 440 -3.06 -12.10 30.89
CA TYR A 440 -1.88 -11.99 30.03
C TYR A 440 -0.59 -11.94 30.84
N ILE A 441 -0.53 -11.08 31.87
CA ILE A 441 0.63 -10.98 32.76
C ILE A 441 0.92 -12.33 33.43
N ALA A 442 -0.10 -12.97 33.99
CA ALA A 442 0.05 -14.25 34.66
C ALA A 442 0.52 -15.37 33.70
N ALA A 443 -0.01 -15.39 32.47
CA ALA A 443 0.37 -16.36 31.44
C ALA A 443 1.82 -16.16 30.97
N VAL A 444 2.25 -14.92 30.74
CA VAL A 444 3.65 -14.62 30.39
C VAL A 444 4.59 -15.07 31.52
N LYS A 445 4.24 -14.79 32.78
CA LYS A 445 5.03 -15.24 33.95
C LYS A 445 5.10 -16.77 34.06
N ALA A 446 3.99 -17.46 33.81
CA ALA A 446 3.95 -18.93 33.82
C ALA A 446 4.84 -19.52 32.71
N ILE A 447 4.76 -18.94 31.48
CA ILE A 447 5.62 -19.34 30.37
C ILE A 447 7.08 -19.10 30.71
N ALA A 448 7.43 -17.91 31.23
CA ALA A 448 8.81 -17.56 31.59
C ALA A 448 9.38 -18.50 32.66
N ARG A 449 8.62 -18.80 33.74
CA ARG A 449 9.05 -19.78 34.74
C ARG A 449 9.25 -21.16 34.14
N GLY A 450 8.36 -21.62 33.27
CA GLY A 450 8.48 -22.91 32.58
C GLY A 450 9.73 -23.00 31.71
N VAL A 451 10.03 -21.97 30.93
CA VAL A 451 11.21 -21.86 30.07
C VAL A 451 12.50 -21.84 30.90
N HIS A 452 12.60 -20.92 31.87
CA HIS A 452 13.81 -20.74 32.68
C HIS A 452 14.05 -21.92 33.64
N ALA A 453 13.00 -22.64 34.07
CA ALA A 453 13.15 -23.87 34.84
C ALA A 453 13.74 -25.02 34.01
N ALA A 454 13.56 -25.02 32.68
CA ALA A 454 14.21 -25.98 31.79
C ALA A 454 15.68 -25.64 31.54
N ASP A 455 15.98 -24.36 31.30
CA ASP A 455 17.34 -23.83 31.15
C ASP A 455 17.32 -22.29 31.34
N PRO A 456 18.02 -21.74 32.34
CA PRO A 456 18.05 -20.29 32.58
C PRO A 456 18.72 -19.45 31.49
N SER A 457 19.43 -20.09 30.55
CA SER A 457 20.07 -19.38 29.42
C SER A 457 19.12 -19.10 28.26
N LEU A 458 17.95 -19.75 28.24
CA LEU A 458 16.91 -19.53 27.23
C LEU A 458 16.32 -18.13 27.38
N LYS A 459 15.84 -17.59 26.27
CA LYS A 459 15.33 -16.22 26.23
C LYS A 459 13.81 -16.18 26.05
N VAL A 460 13.15 -15.42 26.90
CA VAL A 460 11.70 -15.19 26.84
C VAL A 460 11.43 -13.81 26.29
N LEU A 461 10.65 -13.74 25.21
CA LEU A 461 10.23 -12.53 24.54
C LEU A 461 8.72 -12.34 24.76
N ALA A 462 8.27 -11.12 24.97
CA ALA A 462 6.85 -10.85 25.16
C ALA A 462 6.48 -9.43 24.72
N LEU A 463 5.23 -9.07 24.94
CA LEU A 463 4.65 -7.76 24.64
C LEU A 463 4.49 -7.53 23.14
N GLY A 464 4.06 -8.57 22.42
CA GLY A 464 3.58 -8.46 21.05
C GLY A 464 2.49 -7.40 20.95
N CYS A 465 2.77 -6.34 20.22
CA CYS A 465 1.82 -5.27 19.93
C CYS A 465 1.79 -5.01 18.44
N SER A 466 0.58 -4.96 17.88
CA SER A 466 0.38 -4.61 16.48
C SER A 466 0.80 -3.17 16.19
N GLY A 467 1.12 -2.90 14.93
CA GLY A 467 1.63 -1.60 14.46
C GLY A 467 0.85 -0.36 14.87
N ALA A 468 -0.43 -0.50 15.23
CA ALA A 468 -1.24 0.61 15.73
C ALA A 468 -0.67 1.20 17.03
N ASP A 469 -0.14 0.37 17.93
CA ASP A 469 0.46 0.83 19.19
C ASP A 469 1.78 1.59 18.96
N GLY A 470 2.51 1.27 17.92
CA GLY A 470 3.73 1.99 17.51
C GLY A 470 3.48 3.41 17.02
N ARG A 471 2.24 3.75 16.68
CA ARG A 471 1.82 5.08 16.20
C ARG A 471 1.10 5.91 17.24
N GLU A 472 0.56 5.30 18.28
CA GLU A 472 -0.08 6.02 19.38
C GLU A 472 0.91 6.95 20.07
N GLN A 473 0.40 8.03 20.65
CA GLN A 473 1.21 8.92 21.45
C GLN A 473 0.83 8.78 22.95
N PRO A 474 1.76 8.40 23.81
CA PRO A 474 3.14 7.99 23.47
C PRO A 474 3.19 6.63 22.77
N ARG A 475 4.12 6.46 21.83
CA ARG A 475 4.33 5.19 21.13
C ARG A 475 4.56 4.03 22.11
N TYR A 476 3.99 2.86 21.77
CA TYR A 476 4.06 1.64 22.58
C TYR A 476 3.50 1.85 24.00
N ARG A 477 2.35 2.53 24.11
CA ARG A 477 1.69 2.78 25.40
C ARG A 477 1.45 1.47 26.16
N VAL A 478 0.87 0.46 25.51
CA VAL A 478 0.58 -0.83 26.16
C VAL A 478 1.86 -1.54 26.58
N VAL A 479 2.93 -1.49 25.78
CA VAL A 479 4.25 -2.02 26.19
C VAL A 479 4.75 -1.29 27.43
N ARG A 480 4.69 0.05 27.44
CA ARG A 480 5.13 0.87 28.59
C ARG A 480 4.33 0.58 29.86
N ASP A 481 3.03 0.31 29.72
CA ASP A 481 2.13 0.04 30.83
C ASP A 481 2.31 -1.37 31.42
N LEU A 482 2.68 -2.36 30.60
CA LEU A 482 2.82 -3.75 31.01
C LEU A 482 4.26 -4.14 31.39
N LEU A 483 5.25 -3.53 30.75
CA LEU A 483 6.66 -3.88 30.95
C LEU A 483 7.14 -3.78 32.42
N PRO A 484 6.72 -2.80 33.25
CA PRO A 484 7.11 -2.74 34.68
C PRO A 484 6.71 -3.99 35.46
N GLU A 485 5.61 -4.66 35.10
CA GLU A 485 5.13 -5.88 35.77
C GLU A 485 5.79 -7.16 35.25
N LEU A 486 6.42 -7.11 34.07
CA LEU A 486 7.03 -8.26 33.40
C LEU A 486 8.55 -8.18 33.26
N LYS A 487 9.16 -7.04 33.56
CA LYS A 487 10.58 -6.78 33.29
C LYS A 487 11.55 -7.80 33.93
N ASP A 488 11.18 -8.40 35.06
CA ASP A 488 12.02 -9.36 35.75
C ASP A 488 11.80 -10.81 35.23
N ASP A 489 10.74 -11.05 34.49
CA ASP A 489 10.36 -12.37 33.95
C ASP A 489 10.78 -12.57 32.50
N ILE A 490 10.88 -11.50 31.69
CA ILE A 490 11.20 -11.57 30.26
C ILE A 490 12.61 -11.09 29.95
N ASP A 491 13.20 -11.56 28.87
CA ASP A 491 14.55 -11.19 28.41
C ASP A 491 14.56 -10.11 27.33
N GLY A 492 13.46 -9.93 26.63
CA GLY A 492 13.34 -8.97 25.55
C GLY A 492 11.91 -8.68 25.09
N LEU A 493 11.80 -7.83 24.11
CA LEU A 493 10.53 -7.48 23.47
C LEU A 493 10.37 -8.25 22.16
N GLY A 494 9.25 -8.96 22.01
CA GLY A 494 8.81 -9.55 20.73
C GLY A 494 7.58 -8.77 20.27
N ILE A 495 7.71 -7.94 19.23
CA ILE A 495 6.68 -7.02 18.78
C ILE A 495 6.21 -7.36 17.35
N ASP A 496 4.96 -7.03 17.05
CA ASP A 496 4.33 -7.22 15.75
C ASP A 496 4.23 -5.86 15.07
N GLN A 497 5.31 -5.46 14.40
CA GLN A 497 5.41 -4.11 13.90
C GLN A 497 4.96 -3.97 12.45
N TYR A 498 3.76 -3.44 12.26
CA TYR A 498 3.25 -3.00 10.97
C TYR A 498 3.35 -1.48 10.86
N THR A 499 4.03 -0.98 9.83
CA THR A 499 4.06 0.46 9.53
C THR A 499 2.81 0.88 8.75
N ALA A 500 2.43 2.18 8.84
CA ALA A 500 1.29 2.71 8.07
C ALA A 500 1.55 2.58 6.56
N GLY A 501 0.49 2.33 5.81
CA GLY A 501 0.56 2.36 4.35
C GLY A 501 1.15 1.10 3.72
N GLN A 502 1.29 0.00 4.45
CA GLN A 502 1.82 -1.25 3.89
C GLN A 502 0.80 -2.07 3.08
N THR A 503 -0.46 -1.66 3.04
CA THR A 503 -1.45 -2.26 2.15
C THR A 503 -1.41 -1.53 0.81
N TYR A 504 -1.04 -2.22 -0.22
CA TYR A 504 -0.97 -1.71 -1.59
C TYR A 504 -2.27 -2.01 -2.32
N GLY A 505 -3.15 -1.05 -2.34
CA GLY A 505 -4.40 -1.06 -3.06
C GLY A 505 -4.77 0.35 -3.47
N GLU A 506 -5.85 0.51 -4.21
CA GLU A 506 -6.34 1.82 -4.63
C GLU A 506 -6.46 2.75 -3.40
N GLY A 507 -5.56 3.72 -3.27
CA GLY A 507 -5.62 4.79 -2.27
C GLY A 507 -4.65 4.74 -1.09
N TYR A 508 -3.80 3.74 -0.95
CA TYR A 508 -2.89 3.63 0.20
C TYR A 508 -1.43 3.48 -0.21
N VAL A 509 -0.74 4.56 -0.53
CA VAL A 509 0.73 4.60 -0.44
C VAL A 509 1.22 6.02 -0.22
N THR A 510 1.85 6.26 0.92
CA THR A 510 2.70 7.43 1.12
C THR A 510 4.16 6.96 1.04
N ARG A 511 4.86 7.37 0.00
CA ARG A 511 6.25 6.94 -0.29
C ARG A 511 7.28 7.40 0.75
N ASP A 512 7.04 8.50 1.43
CA ASP A 512 8.03 9.18 2.27
C ASP A 512 8.02 8.78 3.75
N SER A 513 6.93 8.18 4.24
CA SER A 513 6.77 7.89 5.67
C SER A 513 7.34 6.54 6.10
N GLU A 514 7.40 5.55 5.19
CA GLU A 514 7.68 4.16 5.55
C GLU A 514 9.07 3.96 6.16
N GLN A 515 10.09 4.61 5.62
CA GLN A 515 11.48 4.32 5.98
C GLN A 515 11.95 5.08 7.21
N ALA A 516 11.69 6.38 7.25
CA ALA A 516 11.98 7.19 8.43
C ALA A 516 11.15 6.71 9.62
N GLU A 517 9.90 6.34 9.37
CA GLU A 517 8.98 5.86 10.37
C GLU A 517 9.41 4.50 10.94
N LEU A 518 9.76 3.50 10.11
CA LEU A 518 10.19 2.18 10.61
C LEU A 518 11.41 2.30 11.52
N ARG A 519 12.43 3.04 11.09
CA ARG A 519 13.64 3.21 11.90
C ARG A 519 13.36 3.92 13.22
N GLU A 520 12.55 4.99 13.21
CA GLU A 520 12.16 5.75 14.39
C GLU A 520 11.30 4.92 15.36
N ILE A 521 10.34 4.17 14.82
CA ILE A 521 9.47 3.29 15.60
C ILE A 521 10.32 2.21 16.29
N MET A 522 11.18 1.54 15.55
CA MET A 522 12.04 0.50 16.10
C MET A 522 13.06 1.05 17.10
N GLN A 523 13.62 2.23 16.86
CA GLN A 523 14.47 2.90 17.82
C GLN A 523 13.74 3.19 19.13
N THR A 524 12.46 3.58 19.04
CA THR A 524 11.62 3.79 20.24
C THR A 524 11.44 2.48 21.03
N ALA A 525 11.18 1.35 20.35
CA ALA A 525 11.08 0.05 21.03
C ALA A 525 12.40 -0.36 21.70
N ILE A 526 13.52 -0.17 20.99
CA ILE A 526 14.88 -0.42 21.52
C ILE A 526 15.15 0.43 22.75
N ASP A 527 14.79 1.71 22.73
CA ASP A 527 14.98 2.62 23.84
C ASP A 527 14.14 2.25 25.07
N ILE A 528 12.91 1.74 24.84
CA ILE A 528 12.07 1.21 25.93
C ILE A 528 12.71 -0.04 26.53
N ALA A 529 13.13 -0.99 25.70
CA ALA A 529 13.82 -2.20 26.14
C ALA A 529 15.07 -1.87 26.97
N ARG A 530 15.94 -1.02 26.43
CA ARG A 530 17.21 -0.62 27.06
C ARG A 530 17.01 0.06 28.42
N ARG A 531 16.01 0.94 28.56
CA ARG A 531 15.67 1.58 29.86
C ARG A 531 15.19 0.58 30.89
N SER A 532 14.72 -0.58 30.47
CA SER A 532 14.31 -1.68 31.37
C SER A 532 15.39 -2.76 31.53
N GLY A 533 16.62 -2.45 31.11
CA GLY A 533 17.76 -3.38 31.20
C GLY A 533 17.71 -4.52 30.17
N LYS A 534 16.98 -4.36 29.05
CA LYS A 534 16.85 -5.35 27.98
C LYS A 534 17.58 -4.86 26.73
N ASP A 535 18.26 -5.78 26.05
CA ASP A 535 19.01 -5.50 24.81
C ASP A 535 18.50 -6.28 23.61
N LEU A 536 17.44 -7.07 23.79
CA LEU A 536 16.88 -7.95 22.76
C LEU A 536 15.51 -7.42 22.31
N VAL A 537 15.41 -7.11 21.04
CA VAL A 537 14.15 -6.76 20.36
C VAL A 537 14.01 -7.61 19.11
N THR A 538 12.83 -8.16 18.89
CA THR A 538 12.51 -8.95 17.71
C THR A 538 11.23 -8.42 17.09
N ILE A 539 11.06 -8.64 15.79
CA ILE A 539 9.79 -8.43 15.09
C ILE A 539 9.21 -9.80 14.77
N GLU A 540 8.15 -10.16 15.50
CA GLU A 540 7.51 -11.48 15.41
C GLU A 540 6.62 -11.62 14.18
N GLU A 541 5.99 -10.51 13.78
CA GLU A 541 5.14 -10.47 12.59
C GLU A 541 5.26 -9.12 11.91
N LYS A 542 5.51 -9.16 10.62
CA LYS A 542 5.44 -7.99 9.74
C LYS A 542 5.45 -8.45 8.28
N GLY A 543 4.72 -7.75 7.45
CA GLY A 543 4.79 -7.94 6.00
C GLY A 543 3.89 -6.91 5.30
N PRO A 544 4.33 -6.33 4.19
CA PRO A 544 3.45 -5.57 3.33
C PRO A 544 2.43 -6.51 2.68
N SER A 545 1.28 -5.97 2.33
CA SER A 545 0.20 -6.71 1.68
C SER A 545 -0.23 -6.03 0.39
N VAL A 546 -0.85 -6.78 -0.49
CA VAL A 546 -1.59 -6.27 -1.66
C VAL A 546 -3.06 -6.63 -1.51
N ILE A 547 -3.93 -5.96 -2.25
CA ILE A 547 -5.33 -6.39 -2.31
C ILE A 547 -5.37 -7.77 -2.98
N ARG A 548 -6.22 -8.65 -2.45
CA ARG A 548 -6.46 -9.97 -3.03
C ARG A 548 -6.82 -9.85 -4.51
N GLU A 549 -6.40 -10.82 -5.31
CA GLU A 549 -6.57 -10.83 -6.76
C GLU A 549 -5.76 -9.77 -7.53
N THR A 550 -4.86 -9.05 -6.84
CA THR A 550 -3.86 -8.23 -7.56
C THR A 550 -3.04 -9.12 -8.49
N PRO A 551 -3.03 -8.83 -9.82
CA PRO A 551 -2.26 -9.63 -10.77
C PRO A 551 -0.78 -9.73 -10.37
N ILE A 552 -0.17 -10.88 -10.56
CA ILE A 552 1.23 -11.13 -10.17
C ILE A 552 2.18 -10.15 -10.85
N ALA A 553 1.91 -9.79 -12.10
CA ALA A 553 2.69 -8.82 -12.86
C ALA A 553 2.42 -7.35 -12.50
N SER A 554 1.59 -7.07 -11.47
CA SER A 554 1.22 -5.72 -11.08
C SER A 554 2.41 -4.91 -10.53
N PRO A 555 2.53 -3.61 -10.86
CA PRO A 555 3.46 -2.70 -10.20
C PRO A 555 3.34 -2.65 -8.67
N LEU A 556 2.15 -2.94 -8.12
CA LEU A 556 1.94 -3.04 -6.67
C LEU A 556 2.77 -4.17 -6.05
N CYS A 557 2.91 -5.30 -6.75
CA CYS A 557 3.76 -6.40 -6.31
C CYS A 557 5.26 -6.05 -6.36
N ILE A 558 5.68 -5.23 -7.35
CA ILE A 558 7.04 -4.68 -7.41
C ILE A 558 7.29 -3.78 -6.20
N ARG A 559 6.34 -2.91 -5.87
CA ARG A 559 6.44 -2.02 -4.72
C ARG A 559 6.52 -2.80 -3.41
N MET A 560 5.66 -3.80 -3.22
CA MET A 560 5.73 -4.74 -2.10
C MET A 560 7.15 -5.33 -1.95
N ALA A 561 7.73 -5.76 -3.05
CA ALA A 561 9.07 -6.35 -3.08
C ALA A 561 10.16 -5.33 -2.71
N ASN A 562 10.09 -4.12 -3.26
CA ASN A 562 11.04 -3.04 -2.94
C ASN A 562 10.98 -2.66 -1.45
N VAL A 563 9.77 -2.58 -0.86
CA VAL A 563 9.60 -2.27 0.57
C VAL A 563 10.21 -3.35 1.44
N VAL A 564 9.97 -4.63 1.15
CA VAL A 564 10.58 -5.73 1.91
C VAL A 564 12.09 -5.66 1.90
N ALA A 565 12.69 -5.44 0.73
CA ALA A 565 14.14 -5.30 0.62
C ALA A 565 14.69 -4.10 1.42
N ARG A 566 14.02 -2.94 1.32
CA ARG A 566 14.40 -1.73 2.07
C ARG A 566 14.25 -1.90 3.58
N ASP A 567 13.16 -2.52 4.03
CA ASP A 567 12.90 -2.75 5.46
C ASP A 567 13.99 -3.64 6.08
N TYR A 568 14.41 -4.73 5.44
CA TYR A 568 15.52 -5.54 5.91
C TYR A 568 16.85 -4.74 5.98
N ILE A 569 17.11 -3.91 4.98
CA ILE A 569 18.30 -3.03 4.97
C ILE A 569 18.23 -2.03 6.14
N ILE A 570 17.08 -1.41 6.38
CA ILE A 570 16.87 -0.47 7.50
C ILE A 570 17.10 -1.16 8.83
N LEU A 571 16.53 -2.35 9.02
CA LEU A 571 16.68 -3.11 10.26
C LEU A 571 18.14 -3.55 10.51
N LYS A 572 18.92 -3.79 9.45
CA LYS A 572 20.36 -4.02 9.57
C LYS A 572 21.13 -2.82 10.14
N THR A 573 20.56 -1.62 10.12
CA THR A 573 21.16 -0.45 10.81
C THR A 573 20.91 -0.43 12.32
N LEU A 574 20.12 -1.37 12.84
CA LEU A 574 19.69 -1.48 14.25
C LEU A 574 20.14 -2.83 14.80
N PRO A 575 21.36 -2.94 15.36
CA PRO A 575 21.94 -4.22 15.76
C PRO A 575 21.20 -4.91 16.94
N GLU A 576 20.35 -4.20 17.66
CA GLU A 576 19.50 -4.73 18.71
C GLU A 576 18.34 -5.55 18.16
N VAL A 577 17.92 -5.30 16.90
CA VAL A 577 16.89 -6.11 16.24
C VAL A 577 17.51 -7.41 15.75
N LYS A 578 17.14 -8.53 16.36
CA LYS A 578 17.78 -9.83 16.11
C LYS A 578 17.20 -10.55 14.90
N TYR A 579 15.88 -10.48 14.72
CA TYR A 579 15.21 -11.02 13.55
C TYR A 579 13.91 -10.26 13.24
N TRP A 580 13.50 -10.38 11.97
CA TRP A 580 12.17 -10.02 11.50
C TRP A 580 11.55 -11.22 10.81
N LEU A 581 10.42 -11.67 11.33
CA LEU A 581 9.67 -12.79 10.79
C LEU A 581 8.65 -12.26 9.78
N TYR A 582 8.83 -12.59 8.51
CA TYR A 582 7.82 -12.27 7.50
C TYR A 582 6.54 -13.03 7.77
N TYR A 583 5.40 -12.32 7.85
CA TYR A 583 4.17 -12.83 8.45
C TYR A 583 3.62 -14.07 7.75
N ARG A 584 3.35 -14.00 6.44
CA ARG A 584 2.75 -15.13 5.69
C ARG A 584 3.33 -15.25 4.30
N PRO A 585 4.33 -16.08 4.06
CA PRO A 585 4.82 -16.32 2.71
C PRO A 585 3.75 -16.99 1.82
N PHE A 586 2.88 -17.84 2.40
CA PHE A 586 1.73 -18.43 1.72
C PHE A 586 0.44 -17.94 2.36
N ASN A 587 -0.41 -17.23 1.62
CA ASN A 587 -1.70 -16.79 2.12
C ASN A 587 -2.79 -17.81 1.78
N TRP A 588 -3.13 -18.65 2.74
CA TRP A 588 -4.20 -19.65 2.65
C TRP A 588 -5.56 -19.15 3.20
N GLN A 589 -5.63 -17.98 3.82
CA GLN A 589 -6.88 -17.40 4.28
C GLN A 589 -7.67 -16.88 3.08
N LYS A 590 -8.86 -17.46 2.86
CA LYS A 590 -9.73 -17.09 1.73
C LYS A 590 -10.60 -15.86 2.03
N ASP A 591 -10.74 -15.50 3.30
CA ASP A 591 -11.71 -14.53 3.79
C ASP A 591 -11.12 -13.14 4.07
N THR A 592 -9.84 -12.92 3.77
CA THR A 592 -9.19 -11.63 3.90
C THR A 592 -9.18 -10.88 2.56
N VAL A 593 -9.43 -9.59 2.60
CA VAL A 593 -9.37 -8.71 1.40
C VAL A 593 -7.93 -8.42 0.99
N VAL A 594 -7.00 -8.53 1.94
CA VAL A 594 -5.58 -8.33 1.72
C VAL A 594 -4.83 -9.67 1.68
N ASP A 595 -3.73 -9.66 0.95
CA ASP A 595 -2.87 -10.81 0.74
C ASP A 595 -1.42 -10.43 1.03
N TRP A 596 -0.86 -11.04 2.08
CA TRP A 596 0.57 -10.93 2.45
C TRP A 596 1.44 -11.93 1.70
N GLY A 597 0.83 -12.87 0.96
CA GLY A 597 1.54 -13.99 0.34
C GLY A 597 2.67 -13.55 -0.59
N MET A 598 3.82 -14.18 -0.43
CA MET A 598 4.89 -14.13 -1.41
C MET A 598 4.54 -14.96 -2.65
N TRP A 599 3.56 -15.86 -2.53
CA TRP A 599 3.01 -16.70 -3.59
C TRP A 599 1.51 -16.46 -3.77
N GLU A 600 1.08 -16.45 -5.01
CA GLU A 600 -0.32 -16.45 -5.43
C GLU A 600 -0.61 -17.70 -6.23
N ARG A 601 -1.49 -18.60 -5.73
CA ARG A 601 -1.88 -19.84 -6.42
C ARG A 601 -0.69 -20.67 -6.93
N GLY A 602 0.37 -20.78 -6.11
CA GLY A 602 1.59 -21.51 -6.46
C GLY A 602 2.59 -20.74 -7.33
N SER A 603 2.26 -19.58 -7.78
CA SER A 603 3.15 -18.67 -8.55
C SER A 603 3.82 -17.67 -7.61
N PRO A 604 5.14 -17.56 -7.57
CA PRO A 604 5.83 -16.55 -6.75
C PRO A 604 5.57 -15.15 -7.26
N ARG A 605 5.50 -14.18 -6.33
CA ARG A 605 5.54 -12.74 -6.62
C ARG A 605 6.99 -12.22 -6.62
N GLN A 606 7.19 -10.99 -7.08
CA GLN A 606 8.50 -10.31 -7.12
C GLN A 606 9.20 -10.30 -5.75
N VAL A 607 8.45 -10.28 -4.67
CA VAL A 607 8.97 -10.23 -3.30
C VAL A 607 9.86 -11.45 -2.97
N VAL A 608 9.63 -12.61 -3.57
CA VAL A 608 10.47 -13.80 -3.37
C VAL A 608 11.90 -13.55 -3.89
N SER A 609 12.00 -12.97 -5.09
CA SER A 609 13.29 -12.64 -5.72
C SER A 609 14.04 -11.55 -4.94
N ALA A 610 13.34 -10.47 -4.55
CA ALA A 610 13.92 -9.36 -3.78
C ALA A 610 14.37 -9.81 -2.38
N TYR A 611 13.56 -10.62 -1.69
CA TYR A 611 13.91 -11.20 -0.40
C TYR A 611 15.18 -12.03 -0.49
N ALA A 612 15.23 -12.99 -1.41
CA ALA A 612 16.37 -13.92 -1.56
C ALA A 612 17.66 -13.16 -1.93
N ALA A 613 17.57 -12.18 -2.82
CA ALA A 613 18.73 -11.36 -3.20
C ALA A 613 19.21 -10.50 -2.03
N THR A 614 18.29 -9.85 -1.29
CA THR A 614 18.63 -9.04 -0.12
C THR A 614 19.26 -9.88 0.98
N ALA A 615 18.67 -11.04 1.29
CA ALA A 615 19.21 -11.99 2.28
C ALA A 615 20.65 -12.38 1.95
N ARG A 616 20.96 -12.61 0.67
CA ARG A 616 22.31 -12.94 0.22
C ARG A 616 23.26 -11.73 0.31
N GLN A 617 22.82 -10.56 -0.20
CA GLN A 617 23.67 -9.35 -0.26
C GLN A 617 24.04 -8.84 1.13
N MET A 618 23.12 -8.99 2.10
CA MET A 618 23.25 -8.51 3.46
C MET A 618 23.61 -9.60 4.49
N CYS A 619 23.91 -10.82 4.02
CA CYS A 619 24.33 -11.91 4.90
C CYS A 619 25.57 -11.53 5.70
N GLY A 620 25.50 -11.62 7.04
CA GLY A 620 26.58 -11.26 7.94
C GLY A 620 26.97 -9.76 7.92
N ALA A 621 26.17 -8.92 7.27
CA ALA A 621 26.39 -7.47 7.22
C ALA A 621 26.30 -6.85 8.61
N ARG A 622 27.25 -5.96 8.94
CA ARG A 622 27.26 -5.15 10.14
C ARG A 622 27.27 -3.68 9.75
N PHE A 623 26.36 -2.93 10.33
CA PHE A 623 26.24 -1.51 10.08
C PHE A 623 27.54 -0.76 10.45
N ALA A 624 28.08 -0.01 9.52
CA ALA A 624 29.25 0.82 9.70
C ALA A 624 28.83 2.28 9.93
N LYS A 625 28.09 2.86 8.99
CA LYS A 625 27.56 4.22 9.11
C LYS A 625 26.55 4.59 8.02
N GLY A 626 25.81 5.67 8.22
CA GLY A 626 25.07 6.37 7.18
C GLY A 626 25.94 7.32 6.39
N VAL A 627 25.59 7.57 5.13
CA VAL A 627 26.21 8.59 4.28
C VAL A 627 25.14 9.62 3.96
N ASP A 628 25.37 10.85 4.31
CA ASP A 628 24.46 11.98 4.05
C ASP A 628 24.66 12.47 2.61
N LEU A 629 23.95 11.86 1.68
CA LEU A 629 23.91 12.27 0.27
C LEU A 629 22.80 13.30 0.05
N HIS A 630 21.56 12.88 0.29
CA HIS A 630 20.35 13.69 0.15
C HIS A 630 19.21 13.00 0.92
N PRO A 631 18.26 13.72 1.52
CA PRO A 631 17.12 13.09 2.22
C PRO A 631 16.36 12.05 1.39
N ASP A 632 16.23 12.27 0.08
CA ASP A 632 15.59 11.33 -0.82
C ASP A 632 16.53 10.23 -1.38
N ILE A 633 17.79 10.20 -0.94
CA ILE A 633 18.76 9.16 -1.32
C ILE A 633 19.31 8.52 -0.04
N PRO A 634 18.56 7.64 0.61
CA PRO A 634 19.08 6.86 1.73
C PRO A 634 20.31 6.07 1.30
N CYS A 635 21.37 6.15 2.09
CA CYS A 635 22.62 5.46 1.82
C CYS A 635 23.27 4.99 3.13
N TRP A 636 23.47 3.68 3.24
CA TRP A 636 24.11 3.07 4.41
C TRP A 636 25.25 2.15 3.99
N LEU A 637 26.32 2.21 4.77
CA LEU A 637 27.51 1.38 4.59
C LEU A 637 27.51 0.27 5.63
N PHE A 638 27.88 -0.91 5.15
CA PHE A 638 28.01 -2.11 5.97
C PHE A 638 29.34 -2.81 5.67
N THR A 639 29.95 -3.38 6.69
CA THR A 639 30.98 -4.40 6.49
C THR A 639 30.29 -5.75 6.27
N VAL A 640 30.82 -6.55 5.34
CA VAL A 640 30.37 -7.92 5.06
C VAL A 640 31.59 -8.85 5.09
N PRO A 641 31.43 -10.18 5.22
CA PRO A 641 32.58 -11.11 5.34
C PRO A 641 33.62 -10.98 4.23
N ASP A 642 33.21 -10.62 3.03
CA ASP A 642 34.04 -10.49 1.83
C ASP A 642 34.33 -9.02 1.39
N GLY A 643 34.17 -8.05 2.31
CA GLY A 643 34.44 -6.65 2.03
C GLY A 643 33.44 -5.67 2.64
N ALA A 644 32.89 -4.79 1.82
CA ALA A 644 31.89 -3.82 2.23
C ALA A 644 30.80 -3.66 1.18
N VAL A 645 29.59 -3.28 1.62
CA VAL A 645 28.44 -2.97 0.77
C VAL A 645 27.84 -1.62 1.16
N ALA A 646 27.56 -0.77 0.15
CA ALA A 646 26.67 0.37 0.29
C ALA A 646 25.31 0.01 -0.30
N THR A 647 24.27 0.32 0.43
CA THR A 647 22.89 0.20 -0.05
C THR A 647 22.33 1.59 -0.30
N LEU A 648 21.75 1.80 -1.46
CA LEU A 648 21.18 3.10 -1.83
C LEU A 648 20.00 2.94 -2.77
N TRP A 649 19.06 3.90 -2.71
CA TRP A 649 17.92 4.04 -3.61
C TRP A 649 17.47 5.50 -3.68
N TYR A 650 16.49 5.78 -4.50
CA TYR A 650 15.94 7.12 -4.64
C TYR A 650 14.42 7.11 -4.43
N ASN A 651 13.93 7.95 -3.52
CA ASN A 651 12.53 8.07 -3.14
C ASN A 651 11.71 8.97 -4.09
N GLY A 652 12.32 9.55 -5.12
CA GLY A 652 11.61 10.37 -6.08
C GLY A 652 10.86 9.56 -7.14
N ALA A 653 9.95 10.24 -7.87
CA ALA A 653 9.08 9.59 -8.85
C ALA A 653 9.85 9.05 -10.07
N ASP A 654 10.86 9.79 -10.54
CA ASP A 654 11.63 9.41 -11.72
C ASP A 654 12.97 8.79 -11.33
N ALA A 655 13.51 7.94 -12.20
CA ALA A 655 14.84 7.40 -12.00
C ALA A 655 15.91 8.52 -11.97
N LEU A 656 16.78 8.48 -10.96
CA LEU A 656 17.87 9.42 -10.76
C LEU A 656 19.15 8.91 -11.44
N ALA A 657 19.77 9.73 -12.28
CA ALA A 657 21.12 9.47 -12.77
C ALA A 657 22.14 9.85 -11.68
N PHE A 658 22.78 8.83 -11.11
CA PHE A 658 23.78 8.94 -10.05
C PHE A 658 25.16 8.56 -10.59
N ARG A 659 26.00 9.56 -10.85
CA ARG A 659 27.32 9.37 -11.46
C ARG A 659 28.38 9.28 -10.39
N LEU A 660 29.21 8.23 -10.46
CA LEU A 660 30.44 8.09 -9.67
C LEU A 660 31.64 8.37 -10.52
N ALA A 661 32.53 9.30 -10.08
CA ALA A 661 33.77 9.59 -10.73
C ALA A 661 34.82 8.50 -10.45
N GLU A 662 34.86 8.01 -9.20
CA GLU A 662 35.74 6.92 -8.78
C GLU A 662 35.00 5.59 -8.82
N ARG A 663 35.48 4.64 -9.64
CA ARG A 663 34.79 3.35 -9.86
C ARG A 663 35.72 2.14 -9.67
N THR A 664 36.99 2.34 -9.54
CA THR A 664 37.95 1.24 -9.46
C THR A 664 37.68 0.34 -8.25
N GLY A 665 37.58 -0.93 -8.51
CA GLY A 665 37.27 -1.93 -7.47
C GLY A 665 35.84 -1.93 -6.95
N LEU A 666 34.89 -1.30 -7.67
CA LEU A 666 33.46 -1.33 -7.36
C LEU A 666 32.70 -2.28 -8.27
N SER A 667 31.70 -2.91 -7.71
CA SER A 667 30.66 -3.61 -8.47
C SER A 667 29.29 -3.21 -7.95
N ALA A 668 28.30 -3.16 -8.85
CA ALA A 668 26.93 -2.80 -8.49
C ALA A 668 25.96 -3.91 -8.91
N THR A 669 25.02 -4.22 -8.03
CA THR A 669 23.94 -5.19 -8.31
C THR A 669 22.58 -4.57 -7.99
N ASP A 670 21.57 -4.99 -8.74
CA ASP A 670 20.19 -4.59 -8.55
C ASP A 670 19.53 -5.35 -7.37
N VAL A 671 18.26 -5.06 -7.10
CA VAL A 671 17.45 -5.69 -6.05
C VAL A 671 17.26 -7.20 -6.25
N GLN A 672 17.55 -7.74 -7.41
CA GLN A 672 17.51 -9.18 -7.70
C GLN A 672 18.90 -9.85 -7.61
N GLY A 673 19.93 -9.07 -7.34
CA GLY A 673 21.31 -9.53 -7.26
C GLY A 673 22.03 -9.64 -8.61
N ASN A 674 21.47 -9.07 -9.68
CA ASN A 674 22.13 -9.05 -10.99
C ASN A 674 23.10 -7.88 -11.11
N PRO A 675 24.24 -8.06 -11.79
CA PRO A 675 25.11 -6.95 -12.12
C PRO A 675 24.36 -5.87 -12.91
N THR A 676 24.47 -4.64 -12.48
CA THR A 676 23.94 -3.46 -13.19
C THR A 676 24.92 -3.03 -14.28
N ASP A 677 24.41 -2.70 -15.45
CA ASP A 677 25.21 -2.05 -16.48
C ASP A 677 25.38 -0.56 -16.14
N TRP A 678 26.60 -0.15 -15.83
CA TRP A 678 26.98 1.22 -15.54
C TRP A 678 28.37 1.56 -16.08
N ALA A 679 28.68 0.97 -17.23
CA ALA A 679 29.96 1.16 -17.91
C ALA A 679 30.26 2.65 -18.17
N ASP A 680 29.23 3.48 -18.34
CA ASP A 680 29.31 4.95 -18.47
C ASP A 680 29.55 5.68 -17.13
N GLY A 681 29.61 4.95 -16.00
CA GLY A 681 29.77 5.51 -14.64
C GLY A 681 28.48 6.06 -14.05
N ILE A 682 27.32 5.79 -14.66
CA ILE A 682 26.01 6.24 -14.20
C ILE A 682 25.20 5.07 -13.65
N LEU A 683 24.92 5.09 -12.35
CA LEU A 683 23.92 4.25 -11.73
C LEU A 683 22.54 4.91 -11.88
N ARG A 684 21.53 4.14 -12.21
CA ARG A 684 20.13 4.61 -12.26
C ARG A 684 19.44 4.19 -10.98
N LEU A 685 19.23 5.15 -10.08
CA LEU A 685 18.56 4.91 -8.82
C LEU A 685 17.04 5.12 -8.97
N GLY A 686 16.27 4.20 -8.48
CA GLY A 686 14.83 4.29 -8.33
C GLY A 686 14.43 3.79 -6.95
N GLU A 687 13.16 3.40 -6.76
CA GLU A 687 12.66 2.87 -5.48
C GLU A 687 13.31 1.54 -5.08
N ALA A 688 13.77 0.74 -6.06
CA ALA A 688 14.43 -0.53 -5.79
C ALA A 688 15.83 -0.30 -5.21
N PRO A 689 16.21 -0.96 -4.11
CA PRO A 689 17.55 -0.87 -3.58
C PRO A 689 18.61 -1.35 -4.58
N LEU A 690 19.73 -0.64 -4.60
CA LEU A 690 20.96 -1.01 -5.32
C LEU A 690 22.04 -1.29 -4.30
N TYR A 691 22.86 -2.32 -4.58
CA TYR A 691 23.96 -2.74 -3.72
C TYR A 691 25.27 -2.44 -4.44
N LEU A 692 26.07 -1.52 -3.88
CA LEU A 692 27.40 -1.16 -4.39
C LEU A 692 28.46 -1.82 -3.49
N ARG A 693 29.27 -2.72 -4.03
CA ARG A 693 30.30 -3.47 -3.30
C ARG A 693 31.71 -2.97 -3.56
N ALA A 694 32.54 -3.05 -2.53
CA ALA A 694 33.97 -2.80 -2.59
C ALA A 694 34.70 -3.70 -1.60
N LYS A 695 36.06 -3.65 -1.67
CA LYS A 695 36.93 -4.38 -0.73
C LYS A 695 36.80 -3.91 0.73
N ASP A 696 36.43 -2.64 0.95
CA ASP A 696 36.32 -2.02 2.28
C ASP A 696 35.41 -0.78 2.26
N VAL A 697 35.01 -0.35 3.45
CA VAL A 697 34.14 0.83 3.66
C VAL A 697 34.78 2.10 3.15
N ALA A 698 36.10 2.28 3.34
CA ALA A 698 36.83 3.50 2.93
C ALA A 698 36.80 3.69 1.40
N THR A 699 36.83 2.60 0.64
CA THR A 699 36.70 2.64 -0.83
C THR A 699 35.30 3.11 -1.24
N LEU A 700 34.25 2.63 -0.57
CA LEU A 700 32.89 3.10 -0.81
C LEU A 700 32.70 4.57 -0.46
N GLU A 701 33.25 5.01 0.67
CA GLU A 701 33.18 6.42 1.10
C GLU A 701 33.83 7.37 0.06
N ARG A 702 35.03 7.07 -0.43
CA ARG A 702 35.68 7.88 -1.46
C ARG A 702 34.84 7.92 -2.74
N ALA A 703 34.34 6.78 -3.16
CA ALA A 703 33.48 6.70 -4.34
C ALA A 703 32.21 7.55 -4.19
N LEU A 704 31.49 7.41 -3.07
CA LEU A 704 30.28 8.16 -2.80
C LEU A 704 30.55 9.66 -2.62
N ALA A 705 31.68 10.05 -2.04
CA ALA A 705 32.10 11.45 -1.98
C ALA A 705 32.35 12.06 -3.38
N SER A 706 32.65 11.22 -4.38
CA SER A 706 32.83 11.64 -5.78
C SER A 706 31.50 11.75 -6.53
N ALA A 707 30.39 11.40 -5.93
CA ALA A 707 29.08 11.31 -6.59
C ALA A 707 28.61 12.65 -7.17
N ARG A 708 28.01 12.57 -8.33
CA ARG A 708 27.32 13.69 -9.00
C ARG A 708 25.92 13.26 -9.38
N TYR A 709 24.93 14.00 -8.91
CA TYR A 709 23.53 13.77 -9.18
C TYR A 709 22.77 15.11 -9.12
N SER A 710 21.61 15.17 -9.72
CA SER A 710 20.76 16.36 -9.68
C SER A 710 19.37 15.98 -9.14
N VAL A 711 19.13 16.31 -7.89
CA VAL A 711 17.81 16.19 -7.23
C VAL A 711 17.23 17.58 -7.02
N PRO A 712 15.90 17.70 -6.86
CA PRO A 712 15.30 18.96 -6.44
C PRO A 712 15.89 19.41 -5.10
N GLU A 713 16.53 20.56 -5.08
CA GLU A 713 17.13 21.14 -3.86
C GLU A 713 16.12 21.85 -2.96
N LEU A 714 14.92 22.05 -3.48
CA LEU A 714 13.86 22.78 -2.83
C LEU A 714 12.59 21.92 -2.75
N LYS A 715 11.95 21.93 -1.61
CA LYS A 715 10.57 21.44 -1.43
C LYS A 715 9.68 22.60 -1.07
N ALA A 716 8.44 22.62 -1.53
CA ALA A 716 7.50 23.69 -1.21
C ALA A 716 6.08 23.16 -0.96
N VAL A 717 5.36 23.89 -0.12
CA VAL A 717 3.95 23.64 0.20
C VAL A 717 3.20 24.95 0.14
N VAL A 718 2.01 24.92 -0.43
CA VAL A 718 1.07 26.04 -0.45
C VAL A 718 -0.09 25.72 0.48
N GLU A 719 -0.45 26.65 1.35
CA GLU A 719 -1.54 26.49 2.31
C GLU A 719 -2.31 27.79 2.49
N THR A 720 -3.62 27.76 2.23
CA THR A 720 -4.50 28.89 2.52
C THR A 720 -4.97 28.81 3.96
N VAL A 721 -4.62 29.79 4.76
CA VAL A 721 -4.86 29.86 6.21
C VAL A 721 -5.95 30.87 6.60
N ALA A 722 -6.35 31.76 5.67
CA ALA A 722 -7.48 32.64 5.79
C ALA A 722 -8.01 32.99 4.39
N ARG A 723 -9.23 33.53 4.31
CA ARG A 723 -9.90 33.88 3.04
C ARG A 723 -9.12 34.88 2.18
N ASP A 724 -8.26 35.65 2.80
CA ASP A 724 -7.40 36.68 2.17
C ASP A 724 -5.90 36.38 2.33
N ARG A 725 -5.55 35.15 2.72
CA ARG A 725 -4.16 34.82 3.09
C ARG A 725 -3.73 33.43 2.70
N THR A 726 -2.76 33.35 1.79
CA THR A 726 -2.11 32.13 1.40
C THR A 726 -0.63 32.16 1.74
N LEU A 727 -0.12 31.10 2.31
CA LEU A 727 1.28 30.89 2.68
C LEU A 727 1.94 29.93 1.69
N VAL A 728 3.15 30.26 1.28
CA VAL A 728 4.03 29.39 0.50
C VAL A 728 5.28 29.14 1.35
N ALA A 729 5.45 27.96 1.85
CA ALA A 729 6.67 27.58 2.53
C ALA A 729 7.62 26.88 1.53
N VAL A 730 8.87 27.36 1.50
CA VAL A 730 9.93 26.79 0.65
C VAL A 730 11.09 26.36 1.55
N ARG A 731 11.43 25.08 1.51
CA ARG A 731 12.52 24.49 2.28
C ARG A 731 13.69 24.13 1.37
N ASN A 732 14.87 24.53 1.76
CA ASN A 732 16.10 24.00 1.18
C ASN A 732 16.40 22.64 1.83
N VAL A 733 16.30 21.57 1.05
CA VAL A 733 16.59 20.19 1.50
C VAL A 733 17.99 19.74 1.10
N SER A 734 18.77 20.63 0.49
CA SER A 734 20.18 20.36 0.13
C SER A 734 21.14 20.75 1.26
N GLY A 735 22.36 20.22 1.21
CA GLY A 735 23.44 20.56 2.16
C GLY A 735 24.13 21.90 1.90
N ARG A 736 23.69 22.71 0.91
CA ARG A 736 24.30 23.99 0.53
C ARG A 736 23.30 25.13 0.50
N PRO A 737 23.74 26.40 0.63
CA PRO A 737 22.86 27.55 0.43
C PRO A 737 22.29 27.58 -0.99
N VAL A 738 21.00 27.84 -1.13
CA VAL A 738 20.29 27.95 -2.41
C VAL A 738 19.61 29.30 -2.48
N THR A 739 19.69 29.97 -3.64
CA THR A 739 18.85 31.12 -3.94
C THR A 739 17.69 30.67 -4.81
N ALA A 740 16.50 30.59 -4.21
CA ALA A 740 15.28 30.17 -4.88
C ALA A 740 14.66 31.36 -5.65
N GLN A 741 13.90 31.07 -6.69
CA GLN A 741 13.11 32.04 -7.43
C GLN A 741 11.78 31.40 -7.87
N VAL A 742 10.67 32.09 -7.61
CA VAL A 742 9.34 31.69 -8.09
C VAL A 742 9.14 32.25 -9.49
N LYS A 743 8.79 31.40 -10.44
CA LYS A 743 8.49 31.76 -11.84
C LYS A 743 7.14 31.22 -12.28
N ASP A 744 6.64 31.74 -13.37
CA ASP A 744 5.42 31.25 -14.04
C ASP A 744 4.21 31.13 -13.07
N PHE A 745 4.03 32.13 -12.18
CA PHE A 745 2.91 32.13 -11.25
C PHE A 745 1.61 32.30 -12.00
N THR A 746 0.67 31.39 -11.77
CA THR A 746 -0.71 31.41 -12.27
C THR A 746 -1.68 31.13 -11.14
N SER A 747 -2.92 31.60 -11.25
CA SER A 747 -3.97 31.36 -10.25
C SER A 747 -5.36 31.45 -10.84
N GLU A 748 -6.31 30.80 -10.18
CA GLU A 748 -7.72 30.85 -10.52
C GLU A 748 -8.58 31.07 -9.26
N PRO A 749 -9.45 32.09 -9.20
CA PRO A 749 -9.46 33.26 -10.12
C PRO A 749 -8.10 33.94 -10.15
N ALA A 750 -7.81 34.66 -11.24
CA ALA A 750 -6.56 35.39 -11.37
C ALA A 750 -6.41 36.40 -10.24
N VAL A 751 -5.33 36.32 -9.48
CA VAL A 751 -4.95 37.26 -8.44
C VAL A 751 -3.69 38.01 -8.85
N ALA A 752 -3.43 39.16 -8.19
CA ALA A 752 -2.18 39.87 -8.41
C ALA A 752 -0.97 39.01 -8.19
N THR A 753 -0.01 39.03 -9.10
CA THR A 753 1.25 38.30 -8.96
C THR A 753 1.90 38.62 -7.61
N PRO A 754 2.21 37.62 -6.77
CA PRO A 754 2.81 37.86 -5.46
C PRO A 754 4.11 38.66 -5.55
N ALA A 755 4.34 39.56 -4.61
CA ALA A 755 5.54 40.40 -4.60
C ALA A 755 6.87 39.65 -4.57
N PHE A 756 6.87 38.43 -4.09
CA PHE A 756 8.03 37.54 -4.07
C PHE A 756 8.29 36.83 -5.40
N ALA A 757 7.34 36.84 -6.33
CA ALA A 757 7.53 36.20 -7.64
C ALA A 757 8.62 36.96 -8.44
N GLY A 758 9.55 36.19 -9.00
CA GLY A 758 10.71 36.74 -9.69
C GLY A 758 11.82 37.28 -8.78
N GLN A 759 11.59 37.45 -7.48
CA GLN A 759 12.61 37.91 -6.53
C GLN A 759 13.53 36.74 -6.09
N PRO A 760 14.83 37.02 -5.88
CA PRO A 760 15.74 36.03 -5.33
C PRO A 760 15.46 35.80 -3.83
N ILE A 761 15.29 34.54 -3.44
CA ILE A 761 15.00 34.12 -2.06
C ILE A 761 16.17 33.27 -1.55
N PRO A 762 17.11 33.84 -0.77
CA PRO A 762 18.23 33.06 -0.22
C PRO A 762 17.71 32.16 0.92
N ILE A 763 18.04 30.86 0.87
CA ILE A 763 17.63 29.84 1.82
C ILE A 763 18.84 29.01 2.23
N ARG A 764 19.16 28.97 3.53
CA ARG A 764 20.27 28.18 4.08
C ARG A 764 19.93 26.69 4.06
N PRO A 765 20.93 25.81 4.15
CA PRO A 765 20.68 24.37 4.32
C PRO A 765 19.71 24.10 5.46
N GLY A 766 18.67 23.28 5.20
CA GLY A 766 17.64 22.94 6.19
C GLY A 766 16.65 24.04 6.56
N GLU A 767 16.90 25.30 6.11
CA GLU A 767 16.02 26.43 6.40
C GLU A 767 14.71 26.35 5.61
N THR A 768 13.61 26.77 6.22
CA THR A 768 12.32 26.97 5.56
C THR A 768 11.96 28.44 5.58
N LYS A 769 11.79 29.03 4.40
CA LYS A 769 11.25 30.38 4.24
C LYS A 769 9.75 30.29 4.02
N THR A 770 8.99 31.10 4.74
CA THR A 770 7.55 31.27 4.52
C THR A 770 7.30 32.59 3.83
N LEU A 771 6.68 32.52 2.68
CA LEU A 771 6.26 33.64 1.85
C LEU A 771 4.75 33.76 1.98
N GLU A 772 4.24 34.96 1.78
CA GLU A 772 2.81 35.25 1.95
C GLU A 772 2.29 36.08 0.82
N PHE A 773 1.05 35.86 0.39
CA PHE A 773 0.32 36.76 -0.46
C PHE A 773 -1.14 36.92 -0.01
N ALA A 774 -1.67 38.15 -0.19
CA ALA A 774 -2.97 38.53 0.33
C ALA A 774 -4.10 38.15 -0.65
N ALA A 775 -4.28 36.83 -0.84
CA ALA A 775 -5.35 36.24 -1.63
C ALA A 775 -5.52 34.74 -1.28
N SER A 776 -6.67 34.19 -1.63
CA SER A 776 -6.97 32.77 -1.53
C SER A 776 -7.57 32.26 -2.82
N PRO A 777 -6.78 32.12 -3.89
CA PRO A 777 -7.26 31.54 -5.14
C PRO A 777 -7.70 30.08 -4.93
N LYS A 778 -8.67 29.61 -5.72
CA LYS A 778 -9.07 28.20 -5.73
C LYS A 778 -7.88 27.31 -6.09
N THR A 779 -7.12 27.75 -7.10
CA THR A 779 -5.88 27.09 -7.49
C THR A 779 -4.79 28.11 -7.73
N CYS A 780 -3.55 27.74 -7.42
CA CYS A 780 -2.37 28.47 -7.89
C CYS A 780 -1.28 27.48 -8.27
N ALA A 781 -0.48 27.84 -9.25
CA ALA A 781 0.65 27.05 -9.72
C ALA A 781 1.83 27.97 -10.04
N PHE A 782 3.03 27.48 -9.80
CA PHE A 782 4.27 28.16 -10.16
C PHE A 782 5.44 27.19 -10.25
N LYS A 783 6.52 27.62 -10.90
CA LYS A 783 7.78 26.89 -10.89
C LYS A 783 8.72 27.50 -9.85
N LEU A 784 9.31 26.65 -9.03
CA LEU A 784 10.35 27.00 -8.08
C LEU A 784 11.70 26.59 -8.66
N THR A 785 12.56 27.54 -8.94
CA THR A 785 13.91 27.31 -9.47
C THR A 785 14.97 27.76 -8.48
N GLY A 786 16.14 27.12 -8.45
CA GLY A 786 17.26 27.56 -7.60
C GLY A 786 18.49 26.73 -7.75
N GLY A 787 19.64 27.29 -7.45
CA GLY A 787 20.93 26.65 -7.18
C GLY A 787 21.55 25.76 -8.26
N GLY A 788 21.02 25.67 -9.47
CA GLY A 788 21.50 24.74 -10.51
C GLY A 788 20.85 23.35 -10.44
N GLY A 789 19.91 23.14 -9.51
CA GLY A 789 19.07 21.96 -9.46
C GLY A 789 17.89 21.98 -10.44
N ARG A 790 17.10 20.91 -10.45
CA ARG A 790 15.86 20.84 -11.23
C ARG A 790 14.83 21.85 -10.72
N SER A 791 14.04 22.42 -11.62
CA SER A 791 12.87 23.20 -11.23
C SER A 791 11.80 22.27 -10.61
N VAL A 792 11.12 22.78 -9.59
CA VAL A 792 10.01 22.08 -8.93
C VAL A 792 8.72 22.80 -9.32
N SER A 793 7.77 22.07 -9.88
CA SER A 793 6.41 22.56 -10.07
C SER A 793 5.68 22.50 -8.74
N VAL A 794 5.06 23.59 -8.33
CA VAL A 794 4.34 23.72 -7.06
C VAL A 794 2.92 24.13 -7.37
N THR A 795 1.97 23.36 -6.84
CA THR A 795 0.53 23.64 -6.97
C THR A 795 -0.09 23.81 -5.60
N GLY A 796 -1.09 24.66 -5.51
CA GLY A 796 -1.94 24.83 -4.33
C GLY A 796 -3.40 24.80 -4.74
N ALA A 797 -4.22 24.08 -4.00
CA ALA A 797 -5.67 24.08 -4.16
C ALA A 797 -6.35 24.49 -2.85
N PHE A 798 -7.43 25.27 -2.94
CA PHE A 798 -8.21 25.69 -1.80
C PHE A 798 -9.71 25.65 -2.11
N GLU A 799 -10.35 24.58 -1.65
CA GLU A 799 -11.81 24.39 -1.72
C GLU A 799 -12.35 24.10 -0.32
N PRO A 800 -12.56 25.15 0.48
CA PRO A 800 -13.01 24.96 1.84
C PRO A 800 -14.50 24.63 1.90
N TYR A 801 -14.88 23.84 2.92
CA TYR A 801 -16.27 23.75 3.32
C TYR A 801 -16.67 25.05 4.05
N ALA A 802 -17.75 25.68 3.58
CA ALA A 802 -18.28 26.89 4.18
C ALA A 802 -19.12 26.58 5.43
N VAL A 803 -18.66 27.00 6.58
CA VAL A 803 -19.39 26.87 7.85
C VAL A 803 -20.20 28.11 8.04
N ARG A 804 -21.53 27.99 7.96
CA ARG A 804 -22.47 29.15 8.05
C ARG A 804 -22.82 29.49 9.48
N ARG A 805 -23.12 30.77 9.70
CA ARG A 805 -23.70 31.21 10.94
C ARG A 805 -25.15 30.70 11.07
N VAL A 806 -25.49 30.16 12.23
CA VAL A 806 -26.79 29.58 12.53
C VAL A 806 -27.33 30.10 13.87
N GLY A 807 -28.62 30.21 14.01
CA GLY A 807 -29.29 30.57 15.29
C GLY A 807 -29.46 29.35 16.20
N GLY A 808 -29.10 28.13 15.73
CA GLY A 808 -29.19 26.88 16.47
C GLY A 808 -29.39 25.66 15.58
N TRP A 809 -29.78 24.53 16.18
CA TRP A 809 -29.93 23.27 15.49
C TRP A 809 -30.96 23.27 14.34
N GLY A 810 -32.02 24.12 14.45
CA GLY A 810 -33.06 24.22 13.42
C GLY A 810 -32.55 24.71 12.08
N ASP A 811 -31.58 25.62 12.10
CA ASP A 811 -31.05 26.25 10.91
C ASP A 811 -29.98 25.42 10.20
N LEU A 812 -29.48 24.38 10.88
CA LEU A 812 -28.44 23.51 10.33
C LEU A 812 -28.92 22.74 9.08
N ALA A 813 -30.23 22.61 8.91
CA ALA A 813 -30.82 21.96 7.74
C ALA A 813 -30.49 22.66 6.42
N ALA A 814 -30.25 23.97 6.47
CA ALA A 814 -29.87 24.80 5.30
C ALA A 814 -28.34 24.79 5.02
N ALA A 815 -27.52 24.19 5.89
CA ALA A 815 -26.08 24.06 5.66
C ALA A 815 -25.77 23.01 4.59
N GLY A 816 -24.68 23.19 3.88
CA GLY A 816 -24.16 22.19 2.96
C GLY A 816 -23.88 20.86 3.68
N GLU A 817 -23.94 19.75 2.97
CA GLU A 817 -23.75 18.42 3.54
C GLU A 817 -22.50 17.76 3.00
N ILE A 818 -21.69 17.17 3.87
CA ILE A 818 -20.63 16.26 3.48
C ILE A 818 -21.19 14.86 3.58
N VAL A 819 -21.10 14.09 2.49
CA VAL A 819 -21.65 12.74 2.40
C VAL A 819 -20.51 11.74 2.20
N LEU A 820 -20.44 10.72 3.05
CA LEU A 820 -19.54 9.59 2.91
C LEU A 820 -20.39 8.32 2.85
N GLU A 821 -20.58 7.77 1.65
CA GLU A 821 -21.50 6.63 1.42
C GLU A 821 -20.78 5.39 0.85
N ASP A 822 -19.59 5.53 0.27
CA ASP A 822 -18.93 4.47 -0.52
C ASP A 822 -17.49 4.19 -0.08
N LEU A 823 -17.09 4.65 1.08
CA LEU A 823 -15.70 4.53 1.49
C LEU A 823 -15.49 3.27 2.33
N MET A 824 -15.33 2.14 1.68
CA MET A 824 -14.63 1.01 2.27
C MET A 824 -13.16 1.39 2.45
N ARG A 825 -12.81 2.00 3.57
CA ARG A 825 -11.44 2.29 3.92
C ARG A 825 -11.05 1.45 5.12
N TYR A 826 -10.07 0.61 4.88
CA TYR A 826 -9.43 -0.19 5.90
C TYR A 826 -8.67 0.67 6.89
N MET A 827 -8.69 0.27 8.13
CA MET A 827 -7.60 0.57 9.02
C MET A 827 -6.42 -0.35 8.69
N PRO A 828 -5.26 0.16 8.25
CA PRO A 828 -4.06 -0.65 8.13
C PRO A 828 -3.77 -1.33 9.48
N GLY A 829 -3.54 -2.63 9.48
CA GLY A 829 -3.29 -3.42 10.69
C GLY A 829 -4.51 -4.19 11.23
N PHE A 830 -5.73 -3.91 10.76
CA PHE A 830 -6.93 -4.67 11.14
C PHE A 830 -7.52 -5.56 10.02
N ALA A 831 -6.99 -5.45 8.83
CA ALA A 831 -7.38 -6.27 7.68
C ALA A 831 -7.24 -7.79 7.92
N ASP A 832 -6.59 -8.18 9.01
CA ASP A 832 -6.30 -9.55 9.38
C ASP A 832 -7.41 -10.24 10.17
N MET A 833 -8.37 -9.49 10.65
CA MET A 833 -9.34 -10.00 11.62
C MET A 833 -10.60 -10.62 10.98
N GLY A 834 -10.52 -10.98 9.72
CA GLY A 834 -11.59 -11.67 8.99
C GLY A 834 -12.55 -10.72 8.26
N ALA A 835 -13.36 -11.29 7.38
CA ALA A 835 -14.36 -10.59 6.56
C ALA A 835 -15.43 -9.84 7.39
N ASN A 836 -15.45 -10.03 8.69
CA ASN A 836 -16.48 -9.57 9.60
C ASN A 836 -16.31 -8.10 10.04
N GLY A 837 -15.28 -7.41 9.64
CA GLY A 837 -15.07 -6.00 9.97
C GLY A 837 -15.21 -5.05 8.77
N LEU A 838 -15.82 -5.51 7.71
CA LEU A 838 -16.03 -4.73 6.49
C LEU A 838 -17.41 -4.12 6.48
N CYS A 839 -17.47 -2.83 6.12
CA CYS A 839 -18.75 -2.23 5.75
C CYS A 839 -19.35 -3.00 4.58
N SER A 840 -20.54 -3.54 4.75
CA SER A 840 -21.28 -4.21 3.68
C SER A 840 -21.95 -3.23 2.71
N GLY A 841 -21.61 -1.96 2.83
CA GLY A 841 -22.07 -0.87 1.96
C GLY A 841 -22.78 0.26 2.70
N PRO A 842 -23.39 1.22 1.98
CA PRO A 842 -23.95 2.44 2.58
C PRO A 842 -25.12 2.23 3.53
N LYS A 843 -25.74 1.07 3.53
CA LYS A 843 -26.82 0.70 4.46
C LYS A 843 -26.27 0.24 5.81
N ASP A 844 -25.12 -0.34 5.79
CA ASP A 844 -24.34 -0.80 6.92
C ASP A 844 -23.65 0.39 7.62
N ALA A 845 -22.79 1.08 6.91
CA ALA A 845 -22.16 2.29 7.43
C ALA A 845 -22.08 3.40 6.37
N SER A 846 -22.72 4.53 6.66
CA SER A 846 -22.55 5.76 5.90
C SER A 846 -22.83 6.96 6.77
N VAL A 847 -22.33 8.14 6.41
CA VAL A 847 -22.50 9.35 7.22
C VAL A 847 -22.74 10.57 6.36
N ARG A 848 -23.66 11.41 6.86
CA ARG A 848 -23.93 12.77 6.36
C ARG A 848 -23.61 13.77 7.47
N ALA A 849 -22.71 14.72 7.19
CA ALA A 849 -22.25 15.69 8.17
C ALA A 849 -22.63 17.11 7.78
N ARG A 850 -23.14 17.90 8.74
CA ARG A 850 -23.46 19.32 8.59
C ARG A 850 -22.81 20.12 9.68
N PHE A 851 -22.46 21.37 9.34
CA PHE A 851 -21.74 22.25 10.25
C PHE A 851 -22.32 23.65 10.22
N GLY A 852 -22.43 24.25 11.39
CA GLY A 852 -22.83 25.64 11.57
C GLY A 852 -22.19 26.23 12.83
N TYR A 853 -22.21 27.51 13.01
CA TYR A 853 -21.66 28.17 14.20
C TYR A 853 -22.48 29.38 14.66
N ASP A 854 -22.36 29.70 15.93
CA ASP A 854 -22.77 30.99 16.52
C ASP A 854 -21.57 31.67 17.20
N ASP A 855 -21.83 32.68 18.03
CA ASP A 855 -20.74 33.38 18.74
C ASP A 855 -20.07 32.55 19.84
N GLU A 856 -20.72 31.50 20.29
CA GLU A 856 -20.28 30.69 21.42
C GLU A 856 -19.72 29.32 21.01
N ALA A 857 -20.26 28.72 19.94
CA ALA A 857 -19.98 27.31 19.65
C ALA A 857 -20.05 26.98 18.16
N LEU A 858 -19.39 25.86 17.84
CA LEU A 858 -19.55 25.11 16.60
C LEU A 858 -20.61 24.01 16.82
N TYR A 859 -21.56 23.90 15.91
CA TYR A 859 -22.59 22.89 15.83
C TYR A 859 -22.22 21.87 14.75
N ILE A 860 -22.16 20.62 15.12
CA ILE A 860 -21.82 19.50 14.22
C ILE A 860 -22.94 18.46 14.32
N GLU A 861 -23.57 18.15 13.21
CA GLU A 861 -24.55 17.06 13.13
C GLU A 861 -24.01 15.97 12.20
N PHE A 862 -23.84 14.75 12.75
CA PHE A 862 -23.59 13.57 11.95
C PHE A 862 -24.86 12.72 11.93
N ARG A 863 -25.28 12.33 10.75
CA ARG A 863 -26.38 11.37 10.52
C ARG A 863 -25.76 10.10 9.98
N VAL A 864 -25.60 9.12 10.83
CA VAL A 864 -25.00 7.83 10.53
C VAL A 864 -26.10 6.84 10.17
N GLN A 865 -26.01 6.24 9.00
CA GLN A 865 -26.79 5.07 8.62
C GLN A 865 -25.99 3.85 9.07
N ASP A 866 -26.63 2.94 9.81
CA ASP A 866 -26.04 1.79 10.44
C ASP A 866 -27.15 0.78 10.67
N ASP A 867 -27.02 -0.41 10.15
CA ASP A 867 -28.10 -1.40 10.17
C ASP A 867 -28.25 -2.06 11.55
N ARG A 868 -27.20 -2.01 12.39
CA ARG A 868 -27.19 -2.64 13.71
C ARG A 868 -26.37 -1.86 14.73
N LEU A 869 -27.05 -1.13 15.60
CA LEU A 869 -26.37 -0.42 16.70
C LEU A 869 -25.71 -1.37 17.69
N PHE A 870 -24.42 -1.19 17.91
CA PHE A 870 -23.66 -2.00 18.86
C PHE A 870 -22.82 -1.13 19.81
N ARG A 871 -22.41 -1.72 20.95
CA ARG A 871 -21.50 -1.05 21.87
C ARG A 871 -20.12 -0.89 21.24
N GLY A 872 -19.68 0.34 21.08
CA GLY A 872 -18.42 0.68 20.42
C GLY A 872 -18.59 1.48 19.15
N ASP A 873 -19.83 1.63 18.65
CA ASP A 873 -20.14 2.57 17.59
C ASP A 873 -19.90 3.99 18.07
N ALA A 874 -19.22 4.76 17.24
CA ALA A 874 -18.81 6.10 17.62
C ALA A 874 -18.53 6.98 16.40
N VAL A 875 -18.63 8.28 16.61
CA VAL A 875 -18.08 9.28 15.70
C VAL A 875 -16.85 9.91 16.33
N SER A 876 -15.73 9.84 15.62
CA SER A 876 -14.48 10.52 15.98
C SER A 876 -14.23 11.68 15.02
N PHE A 877 -13.73 12.80 15.54
CA PHE A 877 -13.42 13.97 14.70
C PHE A 877 -12.24 14.75 15.26
N ALA A 878 -11.52 15.45 14.38
CA ALA A 878 -10.33 16.20 14.75
C ALA A 878 -10.20 17.53 14.01
N PHE A 879 -9.53 18.47 14.68
CA PHE A 879 -9.28 19.83 14.19
C PHE A 879 -7.79 20.12 14.08
N ASP A 880 -7.31 20.58 12.92
CA ASP A 880 -6.10 21.38 12.79
C ASP A 880 -6.49 22.86 12.84
N ILE A 881 -6.42 23.43 14.02
CA ILE A 881 -6.98 24.78 14.29
C ILE A 881 -6.27 25.89 13.51
N ARG A 882 -4.99 25.70 13.22
CA ARG A 882 -4.19 26.70 12.49
C ARG A 882 -4.24 26.52 11.00
N LYS A 883 -4.62 25.32 10.52
CA LYS A 883 -4.52 24.90 9.12
C LYS A 883 -3.11 25.06 8.56
N ASP A 884 -2.10 24.73 9.35
CA ASP A 884 -0.69 24.85 8.99
C ASP A 884 0.09 23.53 9.12
N ALA A 885 -0.61 22.41 9.23
CA ALA A 885 0.00 21.10 9.42
C ALA A 885 1.00 20.75 8.30
N ARG A 886 0.65 21.01 7.04
CA ARG A 886 1.55 20.78 5.89
C ARG A 886 2.82 21.64 5.95
N LEU A 887 2.68 22.88 6.40
CA LEU A 887 3.80 23.80 6.58
C LEU A 887 4.72 23.32 7.70
N ARG A 888 4.15 22.84 8.81
CA ARG A 888 4.89 22.26 9.94
C ARG A 888 5.60 20.97 9.53
N ALA A 889 4.91 20.08 8.82
CA ALA A 889 5.51 18.86 8.29
C ALA A 889 6.72 19.16 7.39
N LEU A 890 6.60 20.18 6.50
CA LEU A 890 7.73 20.60 5.67
C LEU A 890 8.94 21.08 6.50
N ARG A 891 8.70 21.66 7.69
CA ARG A 891 9.77 22.10 8.62
C ARG A 891 10.36 20.95 9.44
N GLY A 892 9.77 19.75 9.38
CA GLY A 892 10.15 18.62 10.21
C GLY A 892 9.61 18.70 11.64
N GLU A 893 8.57 19.50 11.86
CA GLU A 893 7.92 19.64 13.16
C GLU A 893 6.91 18.50 13.37
N THR A 894 7.16 17.63 14.34
CA THR A 894 6.31 16.46 14.63
C THR A 894 5.14 16.75 15.59
N LYS A 895 5.17 17.87 16.33
CA LYS A 895 4.08 18.27 17.23
C LYS A 895 2.90 18.83 16.43
N THR A 896 1.79 18.12 16.49
CA THR A 896 0.53 18.56 15.89
C THR A 896 -0.38 19.16 16.96
N ASP A 897 -0.78 20.43 16.81
CA ASP A 897 -1.82 21.05 17.64
C ASP A 897 -3.22 20.58 17.15
N VAL A 898 -3.43 19.26 17.16
CA VAL A 898 -4.69 18.63 16.75
C VAL A 898 -5.53 18.40 17.99
N LEU A 899 -6.76 18.91 17.97
CA LEU A 899 -7.77 18.58 18.97
C LEU A 899 -8.63 17.45 18.45
N SER A 900 -8.67 16.32 19.16
CA SER A 900 -9.44 15.14 18.79
C SER A 900 -10.53 14.85 19.80
N PHE A 901 -11.66 14.36 19.32
CA PHE A 901 -12.85 14.05 20.13
C PHE A 901 -13.49 12.76 19.60
N THR A 902 -14.11 12.02 20.52
CA THR A 902 -14.93 10.84 20.19
C THR A 902 -16.26 10.92 20.93
N VAL A 903 -17.35 10.59 20.26
CA VAL A 903 -18.69 10.51 20.83
C VAL A 903 -19.25 9.13 20.52
N ALA A 904 -19.50 8.35 21.56
CA ALA A 904 -20.09 7.02 21.45
C ALA A 904 -21.61 7.10 21.11
N ALA A 905 -22.14 6.06 20.53
CA ALA A 905 -23.55 6.00 20.10
C ALA A 905 -24.57 6.09 21.27
N ASP A 906 -24.15 5.79 22.49
CA ASP A 906 -24.91 5.97 23.73
C ASP A 906 -24.63 7.31 24.43
N GLY A 907 -23.86 8.20 23.77
CA GLY A 907 -23.41 9.48 24.31
C GLY A 907 -24.51 10.55 24.40
N LYS A 908 -24.20 11.61 25.15
CA LYS A 908 -25.10 12.77 25.25
C LYS A 908 -25.28 13.46 23.90
N GLY A 909 -26.52 13.74 23.50
CA GLY A 909 -26.87 14.38 22.21
C GLY A 909 -26.98 13.41 21.05
N VAL A 910 -26.96 12.11 21.34
CA VAL A 910 -27.17 11.07 20.34
C VAL A 910 -28.63 10.56 20.41
N THR A 911 -29.23 10.38 19.24
CA THR A 911 -30.59 9.84 19.10
C THR A 911 -30.61 8.82 17.97
N ARG A 912 -31.34 7.73 18.15
CA ARG A 912 -31.51 6.71 17.12
C ARG A 912 -32.97 6.54 16.72
N ASP A 913 -33.21 6.40 15.44
CA ASP A 913 -34.45 5.95 14.86
C ASP A 913 -34.27 4.52 14.34
N GLU A 914 -34.85 3.57 15.09
CA GLU A 914 -34.74 2.14 14.75
C GLU A 914 -35.49 1.78 13.46
N LYS A 915 -36.51 2.54 13.07
CA LYS A 915 -37.24 2.29 11.83
C LYS A 915 -36.43 2.62 10.59
N SER A 916 -35.72 3.73 10.61
CA SER A 916 -34.85 4.15 9.53
C SER A 916 -33.40 3.64 9.68
N LYS A 917 -33.09 2.98 10.79
CA LYS A 917 -31.72 2.53 11.10
C LYS A 917 -30.69 3.66 11.08
N ARG A 918 -31.08 4.83 11.62
CA ARG A 918 -30.26 6.04 11.59
C ARG A 918 -29.96 6.55 12.99
N THR A 919 -28.68 6.80 13.25
CA THR A 919 -28.18 7.43 14.47
C THR A 919 -27.78 8.87 14.18
N VAL A 920 -28.28 9.83 14.96
CA VAL A 920 -27.96 11.25 14.81
C VAL A 920 -27.15 11.71 16.00
N TYR A 921 -25.94 12.17 15.74
CA TYR A 921 -25.04 12.77 16.73
C TYR A 921 -25.12 14.29 16.59
N ARG A 922 -25.62 14.99 17.62
CA ARG A 922 -25.65 16.44 17.71
C ARG A 922 -24.62 16.92 18.71
N ILE A 923 -23.53 17.48 18.22
CA ILE A 923 -22.35 17.83 18.99
C ILE A 923 -22.19 19.35 18.99
N ARG A 924 -22.27 19.96 20.15
CA ARG A 924 -21.98 21.38 20.36
C ARG A 924 -20.61 21.51 21.01
N LYS A 925 -19.65 22.12 20.29
CA LYS A 925 -18.30 22.41 20.82
C LYS A 925 -18.14 23.90 21.05
N SER A 926 -17.98 24.32 22.29
CA SER A 926 -17.75 25.72 22.62
C SER A 926 -16.39 26.18 22.08
N PHE A 927 -16.29 27.44 21.68
CA PHE A 927 -14.99 27.99 21.28
C PHE A 927 -14.01 28.12 22.45
N ALA A 928 -14.48 27.99 23.69
CA ALA A 928 -13.62 27.82 24.86
C ALA A 928 -12.89 26.47 24.86
N GLU A 929 -13.55 25.39 24.43
CA GLU A 929 -12.95 24.06 24.25
C GLU A 929 -12.05 23.99 23.00
N LEU A 930 -12.33 24.78 21.98
CA LEU A 930 -11.61 24.79 20.70
C LEU A 930 -10.51 25.87 20.63
N LYS A 931 -10.09 26.44 21.74
CA LYS A 931 -9.02 27.44 21.74
C LYS A 931 -7.76 26.93 21.03
N PRO A 932 -7.08 27.75 20.19
CA PRO A 932 -7.33 29.18 19.91
C PRO A 932 -8.30 29.46 18.74
N LEU A 933 -9.14 28.49 18.31
CA LEU A 933 -10.14 28.73 17.26
C LEU A 933 -11.18 29.77 17.72
N ARG A 934 -11.42 30.75 16.88
CA ARG A 934 -12.44 31.79 17.09
C ARG A 934 -13.35 31.89 15.86
N PRO A 935 -14.64 32.16 16.05
CA PRO A 935 -15.60 32.27 14.95
C PRO A 935 -15.49 33.60 14.23
N VAL A 936 -14.38 33.84 13.55
CA VAL A 936 -14.16 35.06 12.76
C VAL A 936 -14.38 34.71 11.30
N ALA A 937 -15.25 35.49 10.63
CA ALA A 937 -15.50 35.32 9.19
C ALA A 937 -14.18 35.30 8.40
N GLY A 938 -14.03 34.32 7.50
CA GLY A 938 -12.82 34.14 6.72
C GLY A 938 -11.72 33.33 7.42
N LYS A 939 -11.84 33.05 8.72
CA LYS A 939 -10.90 32.15 9.41
C LYS A 939 -11.02 30.71 8.88
N VAL A 940 -9.89 30.15 8.48
CA VAL A 940 -9.76 28.76 7.99
C VAL A 940 -9.20 27.86 9.08
N PHE A 941 -9.71 26.63 9.16
CA PHE A 941 -9.18 25.55 9.99
C PHE A 941 -9.27 24.21 9.25
N GLY A 942 -8.46 23.25 9.63
CA GLY A 942 -8.54 21.89 9.12
C GLY A 942 -9.49 21.05 9.96
N PHE A 943 -10.28 20.19 9.31
CA PHE A 943 -11.20 19.27 9.99
C PHE A 943 -11.28 17.93 9.28
N THR A 944 -11.41 16.89 10.08
CA THR A 944 -11.71 15.53 9.62
C THR A 944 -12.62 14.82 10.61
N PHE A 945 -13.26 13.73 10.15
CA PHE A 945 -14.08 12.86 10.98
C PHE A 945 -14.08 11.43 10.45
N ALA A 946 -14.44 10.51 11.33
CA ALA A 946 -14.65 9.11 11.01
C ALA A 946 -15.80 8.54 11.84
N VAL A 947 -16.53 7.60 11.26
CA VAL A 947 -17.51 6.76 11.94
C VAL A 947 -16.88 5.40 12.14
N THR A 948 -16.97 4.89 13.37
CA THR A 948 -16.61 3.52 13.71
C THR A 948 -17.93 2.77 13.94
N ASP A 949 -18.11 1.68 13.26
CA ASP A 949 -19.30 0.85 13.27
C ASP A 949 -18.93 -0.61 13.59
N ARG A 950 -19.70 -1.26 14.41
CA ARG A 950 -19.55 -2.65 14.85
C ARG A 950 -20.89 -3.35 14.90
N ASP A 951 -20.99 -4.54 14.37
CA ASP A 951 -22.19 -5.37 14.44
C ASP A 951 -22.19 -6.37 15.57
N SER A 952 -21.04 -6.67 16.14
CA SER A 952 -20.89 -7.60 17.25
C SER A 952 -19.66 -7.33 18.12
N ALA A 953 -19.59 -7.99 19.27
CA ALA A 953 -18.43 -7.92 20.17
C ALA A 953 -17.15 -8.52 19.56
N THR A 954 -17.29 -9.43 18.62
CA THR A 954 -16.19 -10.18 18.00
C THR A 954 -15.77 -9.62 16.65
N ASP A 955 -16.57 -8.72 16.07
CA ASP A 955 -16.26 -8.16 14.77
C ASP A 955 -15.24 -7.02 14.89
N ALA A 956 -14.32 -6.97 13.92
CA ALA A 956 -13.46 -5.81 13.75
C ALA A 956 -14.36 -4.60 13.35
N PRO A 957 -14.09 -3.40 13.89
CA PRO A 957 -14.90 -2.25 13.55
C PRO A 957 -14.73 -1.86 12.09
N CYS A 958 -15.84 -1.69 11.38
CA CYS A 958 -15.87 -0.93 10.15
C CYS A 958 -15.56 0.54 10.45
N ARG A 959 -14.84 1.21 9.55
CA ARG A 959 -14.53 2.63 9.70
C ARG A 959 -14.73 3.38 8.39
N VAL A 960 -15.65 4.33 8.42
CA VAL A 960 -15.92 5.27 7.33
C VAL A 960 -15.29 6.60 7.70
N GLU A 961 -14.30 7.07 6.94
CA GLU A 961 -13.50 8.24 7.30
C GLU A 961 -13.39 9.29 6.18
N ALA A 962 -13.42 10.57 6.56
CA ALA A 962 -13.26 11.68 5.62
C ALA A 962 -11.82 11.83 5.12
N THR A 963 -10.84 11.46 5.96
CA THR A 963 -9.42 11.42 5.60
C THR A 963 -8.79 10.16 6.19
N PRO A 964 -7.86 9.51 5.48
CA PRO A 964 -7.28 8.25 5.94
C PRO A 964 -6.42 8.42 7.20
N GLY A 965 -6.43 7.39 8.03
CA GLY A 965 -5.52 7.22 9.16
C GLY A 965 -6.17 7.26 10.54
N ASN A 966 -5.55 6.54 11.47
CA ASN A 966 -5.91 6.54 12.89
C ASN A 966 -4.62 6.46 13.75
N PRO A 967 -4.20 7.58 14.40
CA PRO A 967 -4.83 8.92 14.34
C PRO A 967 -4.79 9.53 12.93
N PRO A 968 -5.74 10.39 12.58
CA PRO A 968 -5.78 10.99 11.25
C PRO A 968 -4.61 11.96 11.04
N ASP A 969 -4.01 11.93 9.85
CA ASP A 969 -2.91 12.85 9.48
C ASP A 969 -3.46 14.26 9.23
N PRO A 970 -3.07 15.25 10.03
CA PRO A 970 -3.58 16.61 9.91
C PRO A 970 -3.16 17.30 8.59
N THR A 971 -2.14 16.79 7.89
CA THR A 971 -1.75 17.33 6.58
C THR A 971 -2.79 17.05 5.49
N THR A 972 -3.68 16.09 5.74
CA THR A 972 -4.76 15.68 4.83
C THR A 972 -6.13 16.26 5.20
N PHE A 973 -6.24 17.02 6.29
CA PHE A 973 -7.51 17.59 6.75
C PHE A 973 -8.10 18.56 5.75
N ARG A 974 -9.37 18.39 5.46
CA ARG A 974 -10.11 19.31 4.61
C ARG A 974 -10.16 20.72 5.24
N ALA A 975 -10.06 21.73 4.39
CA ALA A 975 -10.23 23.10 4.84
C ALA A 975 -11.70 23.42 5.13
N PHE A 976 -11.94 24.10 6.23
CA PHE A 976 -13.22 24.66 6.64
C PHE A 976 -13.04 26.17 6.85
N VAL A 977 -14.03 26.97 6.46
CA VAL A 977 -13.98 28.42 6.60
C VAL A 977 -15.28 28.95 7.23
N PHE A 978 -15.19 29.82 8.22
CA PHE A 978 -16.35 30.50 8.76
C PHE A 978 -16.83 31.56 7.75
N GLU A 979 -18.15 31.57 7.41
CA GLU A 979 -18.79 32.53 6.56
C GLU A 979 -19.38 33.73 7.33
#